data_14a15e3738fd55fa5b119eb51158e6d3
#
_entry.id   14a15e3738fd55fa5b119eb51158e6d3
#
_cell.length_a   1.000
_cell.length_b   1.000
_cell.length_c   1.000
_cell.angle_alpha   90.00
_cell.angle_beta   90.00
_cell.angle_gamma   90.00
#
_symmetry.space_group_name_H-M   'P 1'
#
loop_
_entity.id
_entity.type
_entity.pdbx_description
1 polymer ?
#
loop_
_entity_poly.entity_id
_entity_poly.type
_entity_poly.pdbx_seq_one_letter_code
_entity_poly.pdbx_strand_id
1 'polypeptide(L)'
;MRKKSIALILIASMILSLAGCGGAGKEPTVSEEQIELVDPVNAEVSFEEAAIRDMYDASVYAASVLPVVREYAPEYTFEFGSFGAFEGETVKKGQQLVSANTESIDEQIKAKKEYIASMKEDYQKNLERQQKSVAEYRRQEANAKWAVEQYELVEEPEQIPATDGSGTMVDNPAYPTWKAQHDRFEGDYRIAKHAADTLELEMDQRKEIYDLDLKHQEYLLKVLQRTRKNAMVTAESDGEIVRLGEVPRSGYLQADEPVLAVADMTQMVLKSDYVNNNRIKNAQEVYALIDGKKYKVQYQAISSDEYARQSANGGKVYSTFYLAEEDLSAVNIGDYAVIVVITKRYQNVLSIPKGSIRKDEMGSFVYRYEDGKSIRVNISTGFSDGTYTEVTGGLSEGDKVLYSGAAKPNAENTFTLKKGEFHTNFENRAELTYSTDMEVVNPVENGTTYFQEFKVTLFQHVNKGDVIATVRVEADQLALTRNETRLERLTERFENYKKENEEDKDEEYFIEAVKNYEDQIKEIKETIAKQKKDFATTTIVAPKDGVILYMYELEKESILRREGAVVILADEGTCYVEVEDSSQMLQYGNTVMVGYTDVQGNAQQIPCKVATMAKIGLSMGLQTDDKKILIPADRVEDILQAYLAGDWWDRYRFTVTGSVRTMDNVVMVPRSAVYDNGGKTYVYVKDKNGIVKTQFFVSGGYNDSYYWVVEGLTEGMEICSK
;
A
#
# COMPACT_ATOMS: atom_id res chain seq x y z
N MET A 1 6.90 36.40 12.53
CA MET A 1 7.86 37.49 12.82
C MET A 1 9.33 37.02 12.72
N ARG A 2 9.73 36.21 11.71
CA ARG A 2 11.13 35.77 11.55
C ARG A 2 11.72 35.97 10.13
N LYS A 3 11.06 36.73 9.27
CA LYS A 3 11.53 37.00 7.89
C LYS A 3 11.98 38.46 7.63
N LYS A 4 11.98 39.34 8.66
CA LYS A 4 12.43 40.73 8.54
C LYS A 4 13.84 41.03 9.11
N SER A 5 14.45 40.04 9.81
CA SER A 5 15.78 40.24 10.43
C SER A 5 16.97 39.87 9.55
N ILE A 6 16.76 39.13 8.45
CA ILE A 6 17.84 38.72 7.54
C ILE A 6 18.13 39.77 6.46
N ALA A 7 17.18 40.62 6.12
CA ALA A 7 17.37 41.68 5.14
C ALA A 7 18.18 42.90 5.68
N LEU A 8 18.23 43.07 7.01
CA LEU A 8 18.97 44.17 7.64
C LEU A 8 20.48 43.91 7.79
N ILE A 9 20.88 42.62 7.84
CA ILE A 9 22.29 42.23 7.98
C ILE A 9 23.04 42.30 6.64
N LEU A 10 22.34 42.08 5.52
CA LEU A 10 22.93 42.19 4.18
C LEU A 10 23.10 43.66 3.69
N ILE A 11 22.35 44.60 4.22
CA ILE A 11 22.49 46.03 3.90
C ILE A 11 23.62 46.65 4.75
N ALA A 12 23.88 46.17 5.96
CA ALA A 12 24.96 46.67 6.81
C ALA A 12 26.37 46.24 6.31
N SER A 13 26.47 45.13 5.57
CA SER A 13 27.76 44.68 5.00
C SER A 13 28.13 45.36 3.69
N MET A 14 27.19 46.03 3.01
CA MET A 14 27.43 46.77 1.77
C MET A 14 27.79 48.24 2.00
N ILE A 15 27.59 48.79 3.21
CA ILE A 15 27.87 50.19 3.55
C ILE A 15 29.26 50.37 4.17
N LEU A 16 29.93 49.28 4.62
CA LEU A 16 31.28 49.35 5.21
C LEU A 16 32.42 49.30 4.18
N SER A 17 32.17 49.16 2.90
CA SER A 17 33.20 49.11 1.85
C SER A 17 33.43 50.43 1.11
N LEU A 18 32.80 51.54 1.53
CA LEU A 18 32.89 52.85 0.86
C LEU A 18 33.45 54.02 1.72
N ALA A 19 34.08 53.71 2.86
CA ALA A 19 34.68 54.72 3.69
C ALA A 19 36.18 54.43 3.91
N GLY A 20 37.00 54.84 2.95
CA GLY A 20 38.45 54.72 3.09
C GLY A 20 39.21 55.22 1.90
N CYS A 21 39.08 56.52 1.58
CA CYS A 21 40.08 57.29 0.81
C CYS A 21 39.94 58.79 1.09
N GLY A 22 40.78 59.24 1.98
CA GLY A 22 40.97 60.67 2.26
C GLY A 22 42.25 60.87 3.01
N GLY A 23 43.38 61.04 2.30
CA GLY A 23 44.68 61.37 2.89
C GLY A 23 45.57 61.93 1.79
N ALA A 24 45.82 63.21 1.86
CA ALA A 24 46.57 64.01 0.91
C ALA A 24 48.05 63.67 0.78
N GLY A 25 48.57 63.69 -0.44
CA GLY A 25 49.86 64.21 -0.80
C GLY A 25 51.10 63.39 -0.55
N LYS A 26 51.55 62.72 -1.61
CA LYS A 26 52.95 62.74 -2.12
C LYS A 26 52.90 62.04 -3.47
N GLU A 27 53.40 62.67 -4.52
CA GLU A 27 53.67 62.10 -5.82
C GLU A 27 54.55 60.86 -5.66
N PRO A 28 54.19 59.68 -6.12
CA PRO A 28 55.14 58.60 -6.23
C PRO A 28 55.94 58.78 -7.51
N THR A 29 57.23 58.89 -7.34
CA THR A 29 58.18 58.63 -8.40
C THR A 29 57.85 57.25 -9.00
N VAL A 30 57.49 57.27 -10.29
CA VAL A 30 57.36 56.03 -11.09
C VAL A 30 58.78 55.44 -11.19
N SER A 31 59.09 54.41 -10.41
CA SER A 31 60.14 53.47 -10.78
C SER A 31 59.55 52.64 -11.95
N GLU A 32 60.15 52.72 -13.11
CA GLU A 32 59.94 51.75 -14.17
C GLU A 32 60.42 50.37 -13.61
N GLU A 33 59.51 49.65 -12.95
CA GLU A 33 59.66 48.19 -12.84
C GLU A 33 59.54 47.69 -14.25
N GLN A 34 60.64 47.22 -14.81
CA GLN A 34 60.63 46.41 -16.01
C GLN A 34 59.75 45.18 -15.66
N ILE A 35 58.52 45.14 -16.24
CA ILE A 35 57.75 43.93 -16.28
C ILE A 35 58.58 42.95 -17.09
N GLU A 36 59.24 42.02 -16.44
CA GLU A 36 59.84 40.87 -17.08
C GLU A 36 58.68 40.16 -17.80
N LEU A 37 58.61 40.34 -19.12
CA LEU A 37 57.70 39.53 -19.94
C LEU A 37 58.16 38.10 -19.79
N VAL A 38 57.48 37.34 -18.93
CA VAL A 38 57.58 35.88 -18.87
C VAL A 38 57.33 35.41 -20.29
N ASP A 39 58.28 34.70 -20.88
CA ASP A 39 58.09 34.06 -22.18
C ASP A 39 56.71 33.44 -22.19
N PRO A 40 55.92 33.64 -23.30
CA PRO A 40 54.60 33.03 -23.33
C PRO A 40 54.78 31.52 -23.14
N VAL A 41 54.24 31.03 -22.04
CA VAL A 41 54.13 29.58 -21.83
C VAL A 41 53.50 29.05 -23.14
N ASN A 42 54.27 28.30 -23.90
CA ASN A 42 53.74 27.62 -25.08
C ASN A 42 52.52 26.83 -24.61
N ALA A 43 51.34 27.37 -24.83
CA ALA A 43 50.12 26.64 -24.60
C ALA A 43 50.22 25.40 -25.49
N GLU A 44 50.43 24.22 -24.88
CA GLU A 44 50.39 22.98 -25.60
C GLU A 44 49.06 22.92 -26.32
N VAL A 45 49.12 23.09 -27.63
CA VAL A 45 47.95 23.00 -28.49
C VAL A 45 47.49 21.57 -28.51
N SER A 46 46.42 21.24 -27.83
CA SER A 46 45.80 19.93 -27.82
C SER A 46 44.98 19.75 -29.09
N PHE A 47 45.11 18.61 -29.72
CA PHE A 47 44.28 18.24 -30.86
C PHE A 47 43.83 16.79 -30.74
N GLU A 48 42.72 16.48 -31.38
CA GLU A 48 42.24 15.08 -31.53
C GLU A 48 42.06 14.77 -33.01
N GLU A 49 42.30 13.49 -33.35
CA GLU A 49 42.19 13.03 -34.75
C GLU A 49 40.73 12.73 -35.09
N ALA A 50 40.29 13.17 -36.27
CA ALA A 50 39.05 12.71 -36.87
C ALA A 50 39.17 11.22 -37.13
N ALA A 51 38.28 10.46 -36.54
CA ALA A 51 38.37 8.99 -36.63
C ALA A 51 36.99 8.37 -36.90
N ILE A 52 37.04 7.22 -37.58
CA ILE A 52 35.87 6.38 -37.80
C ILE A 52 35.50 5.72 -36.46
N ARG A 53 34.25 5.93 -36.03
CA ARG A 53 33.72 5.41 -34.76
C ARG A 53 32.27 4.94 -34.92
N ASP A 54 31.87 4.01 -34.07
CA ASP A 54 30.46 3.72 -33.84
C ASP A 54 29.90 4.73 -32.83
N MET A 55 28.76 5.30 -33.13
CA MET A 55 28.08 6.25 -32.29
C MET A 55 26.69 5.75 -31.89
N TYR A 56 26.36 5.89 -30.61
CA TYR A 56 25.11 5.35 -30.05
C TYR A 56 24.33 6.44 -29.32
N ASP A 57 23.01 6.46 -29.50
CA ASP A 57 22.10 7.02 -28.55
C ASP A 57 21.37 5.85 -27.87
N ALA A 58 21.92 5.39 -26.76
CA ALA A 58 21.46 4.26 -26.01
C ALA A 58 21.22 4.65 -24.54
N SER A 59 20.28 3.95 -23.92
CA SER A 59 20.05 4.01 -22.47
C SER A 59 19.94 2.60 -21.92
N VAL A 60 20.44 2.44 -20.69
CA VAL A 60 20.42 1.18 -19.97
C VAL A 60 19.61 1.38 -18.70
N TYR A 61 18.70 0.47 -18.43
CA TYR A 61 17.83 0.49 -17.26
C TYR A 61 18.03 -0.80 -16.47
N ALA A 62 18.36 -0.68 -15.19
CA ALA A 62 18.45 -1.83 -14.30
C ALA A 62 17.10 -2.56 -14.26
N ALA A 63 17.15 -3.87 -14.29
CA ALA A 63 15.99 -4.73 -14.28
C ALA A 63 16.26 -6.01 -13.47
N SER A 64 15.19 -6.71 -13.12
CA SER A 64 15.25 -8.03 -12.47
C SER A 64 14.24 -8.97 -13.11
N VAL A 65 14.59 -10.24 -13.16
CA VAL A 65 13.68 -11.32 -13.52
C VAL A 65 12.82 -11.64 -12.31
N LEU A 66 11.52 -11.44 -12.44
CA LEU A 66 10.57 -11.65 -11.35
C LEU A 66 9.44 -12.57 -11.80
N PRO A 67 8.80 -13.30 -10.88
CA PRO A 67 7.59 -14.05 -11.20
C PRO A 67 6.43 -13.09 -11.51
N VAL A 68 5.42 -13.59 -12.20
CA VAL A 68 4.14 -12.88 -12.31
C VAL A 68 3.44 -12.93 -10.97
N VAL A 69 3.12 -11.76 -10.41
CA VAL A 69 2.53 -11.65 -9.09
C VAL A 69 1.07 -11.26 -9.21
N ARG A 70 0.23 -11.90 -8.40
CA ARG A 70 -1.18 -11.56 -8.20
C ARG A 70 -1.38 -11.08 -6.79
N GLU A 71 -2.01 -9.92 -6.66
CA GLU A 71 -2.46 -9.40 -5.38
C GLU A 71 -3.85 -9.93 -5.05
N TYR A 72 -4.06 -10.28 -3.80
CA TYR A 72 -5.31 -10.82 -3.29
C TYR A 72 -5.91 -9.87 -2.28
N ALA A 73 -7.18 -9.55 -2.48
CA ALA A 73 -7.98 -8.70 -1.63
C ALA A 73 -9.23 -9.43 -1.13
N PRO A 74 -9.78 -9.11 0.03
CA PRO A 74 -11.06 -9.64 0.46
C PRO A 74 -12.20 -9.06 -0.40
N GLU A 75 -13.20 -9.88 -0.71
CA GLU A 75 -14.44 -9.44 -1.40
C GLU A 75 -15.32 -8.58 -0.48
N TYR A 76 -15.23 -8.79 0.84
CA TYR A 76 -16.00 -8.08 1.87
C TYR A 76 -15.08 -7.64 2.99
N THR A 77 -15.39 -6.51 3.62
CA THR A 77 -14.73 -6.08 4.85
C THR A 77 -15.04 -7.08 5.98
N PHE A 78 -14.01 -7.59 6.64
CA PHE A 78 -14.16 -8.48 7.78
C PHE A 78 -13.02 -8.30 8.81
N GLU A 79 -13.28 -8.74 10.03
CA GLU A 79 -12.27 -8.77 11.08
C GLU A 79 -11.24 -9.86 10.80
N PHE A 80 -9.96 -9.50 10.82
CA PHE A 80 -8.85 -10.42 10.55
C PHE A 80 -8.78 -11.54 11.61
N GLY A 81 -8.62 -12.76 11.17
CA GLY A 81 -8.38 -13.91 12.04
C GLY A 81 -6.93 -14.35 12.00
N SER A 82 -6.49 -14.90 10.87
CA SER A 82 -5.11 -15.35 10.68
C SER A 82 -4.75 -15.42 9.20
N PHE A 83 -3.44 -15.36 8.91
CA PHE A 83 -2.91 -15.80 7.63
C PHE A 83 -2.84 -17.34 7.59
N GLY A 84 -3.16 -17.92 6.44
CA GLY A 84 -3.11 -19.37 6.19
C GLY A 84 -1.79 -19.85 5.58
N ALA A 85 -0.87 -18.94 5.28
CA ALA A 85 0.49 -19.18 4.81
C ALA A 85 1.34 -17.91 4.98
N PHE A 86 2.66 -18.06 4.99
CA PHE A 86 3.63 -17.00 5.25
C PHE A 86 4.53 -16.73 4.05
N GLU A 87 5.27 -15.62 4.06
CA GLU A 87 6.21 -15.26 3.00
C GLU A 87 7.24 -16.38 2.77
N GLY A 88 7.42 -16.78 1.50
CA GLY A 88 8.27 -17.90 1.12
C GLY A 88 7.57 -19.27 1.11
N GLU A 89 6.33 -19.37 1.58
CA GLU A 89 5.59 -20.63 1.55
C GLU A 89 4.82 -20.85 0.25
N THR A 90 4.80 -22.11 -0.19
CA THR A 90 4.06 -22.54 -1.38
C THR A 90 2.59 -22.73 -1.06
N VAL A 91 1.72 -22.18 -1.87
CA VAL A 91 0.27 -22.33 -1.76
C VAL A 91 -0.34 -23.01 -2.98
N LYS A 92 -1.47 -23.71 -2.76
CA LYS A 92 -2.22 -24.39 -3.81
C LYS A 92 -3.51 -23.66 -4.14
N LYS A 93 -3.95 -23.78 -5.38
CA LYS A 93 -5.25 -23.25 -5.81
C LYS A 93 -6.37 -23.73 -4.89
N GLY A 94 -7.19 -22.81 -4.39
CA GLY A 94 -8.28 -23.05 -3.45
C GLY A 94 -7.84 -23.12 -1.97
N GLN A 95 -6.54 -23.03 -1.68
CA GLN A 95 -6.05 -22.91 -0.31
C GLN A 95 -6.51 -21.59 0.30
N GLN A 96 -6.96 -21.62 1.55
CA GLN A 96 -7.32 -20.41 2.29
C GLN A 96 -6.05 -19.65 2.66
N LEU A 97 -5.96 -18.40 2.21
CA LEU A 97 -4.82 -17.51 2.44
C LEU A 97 -5.03 -16.60 3.65
N VAL A 98 -6.28 -16.17 3.86
CA VAL A 98 -6.68 -15.36 5.02
C VAL A 98 -8.00 -15.90 5.57
N SER A 99 -8.08 -16.03 6.88
CA SER A 99 -9.32 -16.32 7.61
C SER A 99 -9.83 -15.09 8.35
N ALA A 100 -11.15 -15.00 8.48
CA ALA A 100 -11.78 -14.00 9.33
C ALA A 100 -11.88 -14.49 10.78
N ASN A 101 -11.87 -13.57 11.74
CA ASN A 101 -12.49 -13.77 13.03
C ASN A 101 -14.00 -13.68 12.83
N THR A 102 -14.71 -14.81 12.95
CA THR A 102 -16.15 -14.89 12.68
C THR A 102 -17.01 -14.67 13.92
N GLU A 103 -16.44 -14.51 15.11
CA GLU A 103 -17.18 -14.42 16.37
C GLU A 103 -18.18 -13.26 16.37
N SER A 104 -17.72 -12.06 16.04
CA SER A 104 -18.58 -10.85 15.97
C SER A 104 -19.68 -10.97 14.92
N ILE A 105 -19.39 -11.51 13.74
CA ILE A 105 -20.41 -11.67 12.69
C ILE A 105 -21.42 -12.78 13.00
N ASP A 106 -21.00 -13.85 13.69
CA ASP A 106 -21.89 -14.90 14.16
C ASP A 106 -22.85 -14.39 15.24
N GLU A 107 -22.38 -13.52 16.15
CA GLU A 107 -23.23 -12.81 17.12
C GLU A 107 -24.25 -11.89 16.42
N GLN A 108 -23.83 -11.11 15.40
CA GLN A 108 -24.73 -10.27 14.62
C GLN A 108 -25.80 -11.09 13.89
N ILE A 109 -25.42 -12.23 13.29
CA ILE A 109 -26.36 -13.16 12.66
C ILE A 109 -27.36 -13.71 13.66
N LYS A 110 -26.92 -14.06 14.86
CA LYS A 110 -27.78 -14.54 15.95
C LYS A 110 -28.78 -13.47 16.38
N ALA A 111 -28.27 -12.28 16.70
CA ALA A 111 -29.10 -11.13 17.08
C ALA A 111 -30.13 -10.76 16.00
N LYS A 112 -29.73 -10.77 14.73
CA LYS A 112 -30.64 -10.50 13.62
C LYS A 112 -31.73 -11.56 13.46
N LYS A 113 -31.44 -12.84 13.67
CA LYS A 113 -32.42 -13.94 13.68
C LYS A 113 -33.41 -13.77 14.84
N GLU A 114 -32.91 -13.46 16.04
CA GLU A 114 -33.75 -13.22 17.21
C GLU A 114 -34.66 -12.02 16.99
N TYR A 115 -34.16 -10.91 16.44
CA TYR A 115 -34.95 -9.76 16.07
C TYR A 115 -36.08 -10.07 15.07
N ILE A 116 -35.77 -10.82 13.98
CA ILE A 116 -36.78 -11.25 13.00
C ILE A 116 -37.82 -12.17 13.66
N ALA A 117 -37.43 -13.02 14.58
CA ALA A 117 -38.36 -13.90 15.29
C ALA A 117 -39.30 -13.11 16.21
N SER A 118 -38.79 -12.14 16.98
CA SER A 118 -39.58 -11.23 17.82
C SER A 118 -40.55 -10.41 16.97
N MET A 119 -40.07 -9.81 15.89
CA MET A 119 -40.89 -9.06 14.96
C MET A 119 -42.07 -9.87 14.38
N LYS A 120 -41.85 -11.13 14.04
CA LYS A 120 -42.92 -12.05 13.59
C LYS A 120 -43.91 -12.36 14.70
N GLU A 121 -43.44 -12.59 15.91
CA GLU A 121 -44.30 -12.87 17.07
C GLU A 121 -45.15 -11.66 17.43
N ASP A 122 -44.55 -10.48 17.49
CA ASP A 122 -45.24 -9.21 17.82
C ASP A 122 -46.30 -8.86 16.77
N TYR A 123 -45.95 -9.07 15.48
CA TYR A 123 -46.93 -8.88 14.40
C TYR A 123 -48.12 -9.84 14.54
N GLN A 124 -47.89 -11.11 14.84
CA GLN A 124 -48.97 -12.09 15.03
C GLN A 124 -49.91 -11.71 16.19
N LYS A 125 -49.33 -11.30 17.33
CA LYS A 125 -50.14 -10.83 18.48
C LYS A 125 -50.98 -9.61 18.14
N ASN A 126 -50.41 -8.65 17.43
CA ASN A 126 -51.12 -7.45 16.99
C ASN A 126 -52.21 -7.78 15.94
N LEU A 127 -51.92 -8.67 14.98
CA LEU A 127 -52.88 -9.13 13.98
C LEU A 127 -54.10 -9.80 14.63
N GLU A 128 -53.91 -10.65 15.64
CA GLU A 128 -55.00 -11.27 16.38
C GLU A 128 -55.90 -10.28 17.08
N ARG A 129 -55.29 -9.22 17.67
CA ARG A 129 -56.05 -8.14 18.33
C ARG A 129 -56.84 -7.35 17.31
N GLN A 130 -56.23 -6.96 16.20
CA GLN A 130 -56.90 -6.19 15.12
C GLN A 130 -58.02 -6.99 14.50
N GLN A 131 -57.83 -8.29 14.23
CA GLN A 131 -58.90 -9.17 13.70
C GLN A 131 -60.11 -9.24 14.64
N LYS A 132 -59.87 -9.29 15.96
CA LYS A 132 -61.00 -9.23 16.95
C LYS A 132 -61.74 -7.89 16.86
N SER A 133 -60.99 -6.78 16.76
CA SER A 133 -61.59 -5.44 16.64
C SER A 133 -62.39 -5.32 15.33
N VAL A 134 -61.86 -5.76 14.19
CA VAL A 134 -62.58 -5.76 12.91
C VAL A 134 -63.86 -6.59 12.99
N ALA A 135 -63.78 -7.78 13.60
CA ALA A 135 -65.00 -8.63 13.79
C ALA A 135 -66.08 -7.94 14.63
N GLU A 136 -65.71 -7.18 15.68
CA GLU A 136 -66.64 -6.43 16.47
C GLU A 136 -67.29 -5.27 15.70
N TYR A 137 -66.49 -4.49 14.94
CA TYR A 137 -67.05 -3.41 14.08
C TYR A 137 -67.92 -3.96 12.94
N ARG A 138 -67.62 -5.10 12.35
CA ARG A 138 -68.48 -5.78 11.37
C ARG A 138 -69.79 -6.28 11.99
N ARG A 139 -69.76 -6.71 13.26
CA ARG A 139 -70.97 -7.05 14.02
C ARG A 139 -71.85 -5.83 14.24
N GLN A 140 -71.25 -4.67 14.58
CA GLN A 140 -71.97 -3.39 14.75
C GLN A 140 -72.61 -2.93 13.44
N GLU A 141 -71.88 -3.02 12.31
CA GLU A 141 -72.40 -2.76 10.97
C GLU A 141 -73.61 -3.65 10.64
N ALA A 142 -73.48 -4.97 10.90
CA ALA A 142 -74.55 -5.92 10.65
C ALA A 142 -75.79 -5.60 11.48
N ASN A 143 -75.62 -5.22 12.75
CA ASN A 143 -76.72 -4.82 13.61
C ASN A 143 -77.41 -3.52 13.11
N ALA A 144 -76.59 -2.51 12.74
CA ALA A 144 -77.14 -1.26 12.21
C ALA A 144 -77.89 -1.51 10.85
N LYS A 145 -77.35 -2.33 9.98
CA LYS A 145 -78.00 -2.74 8.74
C LYS A 145 -79.32 -3.43 9.00
N TRP A 146 -79.33 -4.38 9.91
CA TRP A 146 -80.54 -5.06 10.33
C TRP A 146 -81.62 -4.06 10.83
N ALA A 147 -81.25 -3.04 11.61
CA ALA A 147 -82.15 -2.01 12.09
C ALA A 147 -82.80 -1.23 10.91
N VAL A 148 -82.05 -0.88 9.88
CA VAL A 148 -82.55 -0.26 8.65
C VAL A 148 -83.56 -1.20 7.98
N GLU A 149 -83.16 -2.45 7.67
CA GLU A 149 -83.99 -3.44 7.02
C GLU A 149 -85.29 -3.73 7.79
N GLN A 150 -85.26 -3.81 9.13
CA GLN A 150 -86.51 -4.01 9.91
C GLN A 150 -87.37 -2.78 9.89
N TYR A 151 -86.85 -1.57 9.83
CA TYR A 151 -87.60 -0.34 9.78
C TYR A 151 -88.24 -0.09 8.39
N GLU A 152 -87.58 -0.54 7.29
CA GLU A 152 -88.16 -0.56 5.92
C GLU A 152 -89.38 -1.47 5.80
N LEU A 153 -89.50 -2.54 6.59
CA LEU A 153 -90.66 -3.41 6.60
C LEU A 153 -91.94 -2.72 7.07
N VAL A 154 -91.84 -1.59 7.73
CA VAL A 154 -92.99 -0.81 8.22
C VAL A 154 -93.02 0.60 7.56
N GLU A 155 -92.65 0.63 6.24
CA GLU A 155 -92.61 1.86 5.44
C GLU A 155 -93.95 2.60 5.46
N GLU A 156 -93.90 3.86 5.77
CA GLU A 156 -95.06 4.79 5.62
C GLU A 156 -95.01 5.43 4.24
N PRO A 157 -96.11 5.32 3.42
CA PRO A 157 -96.12 5.97 2.12
C PRO A 157 -96.16 7.50 2.25
N GLU A 158 -95.50 8.22 1.32
CA GLU A 158 -95.45 9.68 1.30
C GLU A 158 -96.86 10.30 1.17
N GLN A 159 -97.76 9.65 0.46
CA GLN A 159 -99.14 10.04 0.27
C GLN A 159 -100.12 8.89 0.56
N ILE A 160 -101.28 9.20 1.16
CA ILE A 160 -102.31 8.29 1.54
C ILE A 160 -103.63 8.76 0.93
N PRO A 161 -104.66 7.87 0.63
CA PRO A 161 -105.94 8.30 0.19
C PRO A 161 -106.62 9.17 1.24
N ALA A 162 -107.29 10.29 0.82
CA ALA A 162 -108.07 11.18 1.67
C ALA A 162 -109.23 10.40 2.32
N THR A 163 -109.43 10.66 3.63
CA THR A 163 -110.50 9.97 4.39
C THR A 163 -111.91 10.39 4.05
N ASP A 164 -112.11 11.40 3.16
CA ASP A 164 -113.39 11.91 2.73
C ASP A 164 -114.05 11.10 1.55
N GLY A 165 -113.39 10.04 1.09
CA GLY A 165 -113.87 9.19 -0.01
C GLY A 165 -113.74 9.79 -1.41
N SER A 166 -113.00 10.92 -1.56
CA SER A 166 -112.78 11.59 -2.84
C SER A 166 -111.84 10.89 -3.81
N GLY A 167 -111.03 9.91 -3.26
CA GLY A 167 -110.00 9.26 -4.02
C GLY A 167 -108.74 10.14 -4.28
N THR A 168 -108.67 11.35 -3.67
CA THR A 168 -107.57 12.28 -3.80
C THR A 168 -106.42 11.80 -2.84
N MET A 169 -105.18 11.83 -3.32
CA MET A 169 -104.01 11.55 -2.50
C MET A 169 -103.59 12.78 -1.73
N VAL A 170 -103.43 12.63 -0.42
CA VAL A 170 -102.96 13.69 0.50
C VAL A 170 -101.71 13.30 1.18
N ASP A 171 -100.89 14.28 1.58
CA ASP A 171 -99.63 14.01 2.28
C ASP A 171 -99.92 13.24 3.56
N ASN A 172 -99.18 12.16 3.77
CA ASN A 172 -99.27 11.33 4.97
C ASN A 172 -98.62 12.01 6.15
N PRO A 173 -99.35 12.39 7.23
CA PRO A 173 -98.81 13.06 8.36
C PRO A 173 -97.80 12.22 9.18
N ALA A 174 -97.81 10.92 9.02
CA ALA A 174 -96.83 9.99 9.65
C ALA A 174 -95.48 9.90 8.90
N TYR A 175 -95.50 10.17 7.60
CA TYR A 175 -94.36 10.02 6.70
C TYR A 175 -93.13 10.85 7.14
N PRO A 176 -93.26 12.15 7.50
CA PRO A 176 -92.08 12.92 7.92
C PRO A 176 -91.37 12.36 9.19
N THR A 177 -92.15 11.78 10.08
CA THR A 177 -91.58 11.15 11.33
C THR A 177 -90.93 9.84 10.97
N TRP A 178 -91.52 9.04 10.15
CA TRP A 178 -90.98 7.80 9.65
C TRP A 178 -89.64 8.05 8.90
N LYS A 179 -89.66 8.99 7.97
CA LYS A 179 -88.51 9.38 7.19
C LYS A 179 -87.34 9.86 8.06
N ALA A 180 -87.64 10.73 8.98
CA ALA A 180 -86.59 11.22 9.89
C ALA A 180 -85.90 10.09 10.71
N GLN A 181 -86.72 9.10 11.11
CA GLN A 181 -86.15 7.94 11.87
C GLN A 181 -85.41 6.95 10.93
N HIS A 182 -85.92 6.75 9.71
CA HIS A 182 -85.29 5.97 8.66
C HIS A 182 -83.91 6.58 8.31
N ASP A 183 -83.86 7.88 8.01
CA ASP A 183 -82.63 8.61 7.70
C ASP A 183 -81.59 8.52 8.83
N ARG A 184 -82.07 8.45 10.09
CA ARG A 184 -81.21 8.23 11.25
C ARG A 184 -80.58 6.82 11.23
N PHE A 185 -81.37 5.75 11.06
CA PHE A 185 -80.85 4.37 10.99
C PHE A 185 -79.92 4.18 9.81
N GLU A 186 -80.22 4.77 8.65
CA GLU A 186 -79.33 4.79 7.53
C GLU A 186 -78.02 5.52 7.84
N GLY A 187 -78.09 6.65 8.56
CA GLY A 187 -76.93 7.38 9.05
C GLY A 187 -76.05 6.52 9.95
N ASP A 188 -76.64 5.85 10.94
CA ASP A 188 -75.97 4.95 11.86
C ASP A 188 -75.33 3.76 11.15
N TYR A 189 -76.03 3.17 10.15
CA TYR A 189 -75.45 2.11 9.32
C TYR A 189 -74.23 2.62 8.51
N ARG A 190 -74.32 3.80 7.85
CA ARG A 190 -73.22 4.36 7.09
C ARG A 190 -71.98 4.65 7.96
N ILE A 191 -72.20 5.15 9.19
CA ILE A 191 -71.16 5.39 10.16
C ILE A 191 -70.50 4.06 10.58
N ALA A 192 -71.31 3.05 10.95
CA ALA A 192 -70.79 1.73 11.35
C ALA A 192 -70.01 1.04 10.23
N LYS A 193 -70.53 1.11 9.00
CA LYS A 193 -69.87 0.56 7.79
C LYS A 193 -68.54 1.25 7.54
N HIS A 194 -68.55 2.61 7.54
CA HIS A 194 -67.31 3.38 7.31
C HIS A 194 -66.25 3.06 8.36
N ALA A 195 -66.60 2.92 9.62
CA ALA A 195 -65.69 2.56 10.72
C ALA A 195 -65.07 1.16 10.49
N ALA A 196 -65.90 0.17 10.09
CA ALA A 196 -65.41 -1.18 9.77
C ALA A 196 -64.48 -1.20 8.58
N ASP A 197 -64.87 -0.54 7.47
CA ASP A 197 -64.11 -0.47 6.23
C ASP A 197 -62.76 0.23 6.43
N THR A 198 -62.75 1.31 7.25
CA THR A 198 -61.52 2.04 7.59
C THR A 198 -60.55 1.17 8.41
N LEU A 199 -61.07 0.44 9.40
CA LEU A 199 -60.22 -0.44 10.23
C LEU A 199 -59.62 -1.61 9.42
N GLU A 200 -60.35 -2.18 8.47
CA GLU A 200 -59.82 -3.21 7.54
C GLU A 200 -58.74 -2.63 6.64
N LEU A 201 -58.97 -1.43 6.09
CA LEU A 201 -57.96 -0.75 5.25
C LEU A 201 -56.66 -0.46 6.03
N GLU A 202 -56.77 0.01 7.26
CA GLU A 202 -55.63 0.23 8.14
C GLU A 202 -54.88 -1.09 8.43
N MET A 203 -55.61 -2.19 8.63
CA MET A 203 -55.01 -3.52 8.86
C MET A 203 -54.25 -3.98 7.59
N ASP A 204 -54.78 -3.79 6.40
CA ASP A 204 -54.13 -4.14 5.14
C ASP A 204 -52.87 -3.28 4.90
N GLN A 205 -52.92 -1.96 5.18
CA GLN A 205 -51.76 -1.07 5.09
C GLN A 205 -50.66 -1.47 6.07
N ARG A 206 -51.00 -1.79 7.31
CA ARG A 206 -50.03 -2.27 8.32
C ARG A 206 -49.41 -3.60 7.90
N LYS A 207 -50.17 -4.49 7.26
CA LYS A 207 -49.63 -5.72 6.70
C LYS A 207 -48.61 -5.47 5.61
N GLU A 208 -48.90 -4.54 4.67
CA GLU A 208 -47.97 -4.18 3.60
C GLU A 208 -46.64 -3.63 4.17
N ILE A 209 -46.71 -2.72 5.16
CA ILE A 209 -45.57 -2.14 5.83
C ILE A 209 -44.74 -3.25 6.51
N TYR A 210 -45.42 -4.13 7.26
CA TYR A 210 -44.74 -5.26 7.89
C TYR A 210 -44.07 -6.19 6.90
N ASP A 211 -44.73 -6.55 5.80
CA ASP A 211 -44.17 -7.43 4.78
C ASP A 211 -42.93 -6.80 4.10
N LEU A 212 -42.91 -5.48 3.91
CA LEU A 212 -41.78 -4.75 3.38
C LEU A 212 -40.62 -4.74 4.37
N ASP A 213 -40.89 -4.44 5.64
CA ASP A 213 -39.86 -4.41 6.68
C ASP A 213 -39.27 -5.79 6.93
N LEU A 214 -40.14 -6.83 7.01
CA LEU A 214 -39.69 -8.21 7.13
C LEU A 214 -38.75 -8.61 5.99
N LYS A 215 -39.10 -8.31 4.74
CA LYS A 215 -38.24 -8.57 3.58
C LYS A 215 -36.91 -7.84 3.68
N HIS A 216 -36.92 -6.59 4.17
CA HIS A 216 -35.69 -5.83 4.40
C HIS A 216 -34.80 -6.48 5.45
N GLN A 217 -35.37 -6.89 6.60
CA GLN A 217 -34.60 -7.56 7.67
C GLN A 217 -34.06 -8.92 7.22
N GLU A 218 -34.82 -9.69 6.48
CA GLU A 218 -34.38 -10.97 5.88
C GLU A 218 -33.29 -10.76 4.83
N TYR A 219 -33.35 -9.67 4.07
CA TYR A 219 -32.27 -9.29 3.15
C TYR A 219 -30.99 -8.97 3.91
N LEU A 220 -31.05 -8.17 4.98
CA LEU A 220 -29.90 -7.86 5.83
C LEU A 220 -29.30 -9.13 6.44
N LEU A 221 -30.12 -10.06 6.91
CA LEU A 221 -29.66 -11.37 7.41
C LEU A 221 -28.92 -12.16 6.31
N LYS A 222 -29.43 -12.17 5.08
CA LYS A 222 -28.75 -12.83 3.95
C LYS A 222 -27.40 -12.17 3.63
N VAL A 223 -27.32 -10.84 3.71
CA VAL A 223 -26.06 -10.11 3.53
C VAL A 223 -25.05 -10.56 4.59
N LEU A 224 -25.41 -10.55 5.87
CA LEU A 224 -24.53 -11.02 6.96
C LEU A 224 -24.08 -12.47 6.75
N GLN A 225 -24.98 -13.38 6.38
CA GLN A 225 -24.66 -14.79 6.11
C GLN A 225 -23.71 -14.95 4.90
N ARG A 226 -23.89 -14.14 3.86
CA ARG A 226 -23.01 -14.12 2.68
C ARG A 226 -21.62 -13.57 3.05
N THR A 227 -21.58 -12.47 3.79
CA THR A 227 -20.32 -11.91 4.30
C THR A 227 -19.57 -12.95 5.12
N ARG A 228 -20.24 -13.62 6.07
CA ARG A 228 -19.63 -14.68 6.89
C ARG A 228 -19.08 -15.84 6.04
N LYS A 229 -19.84 -16.28 5.04
CA LYS A 229 -19.42 -17.36 4.15
C LYS A 229 -18.19 -16.99 3.32
N ASN A 230 -18.11 -15.73 2.87
CA ASN A 230 -17.07 -15.23 2.00
C ASN A 230 -16.00 -14.41 2.79
N ALA A 231 -16.04 -14.45 4.13
CA ALA A 231 -15.04 -13.79 4.98
C ALA A 231 -13.74 -14.61 5.01
N MET A 232 -13.16 -14.74 3.83
CA MET A 232 -11.88 -15.42 3.60
C MET A 232 -11.28 -14.95 2.29
N VAL A 233 -9.97 -15.12 2.16
CA VAL A 233 -9.25 -14.96 0.88
C VAL A 233 -8.68 -16.32 0.52
N THR A 234 -8.86 -16.74 -0.72
CA THR A 234 -8.38 -18.05 -1.22
C THR A 234 -7.50 -17.89 -2.45
N ALA A 235 -6.50 -18.75 -2.60
CA ALA A 235 -5.62 -18.76 -3.75
C ALA A 235 -6.37 -19.16 -5.05
N GLU A 236 -6.25 -18.36 -6.10
CA GLU A 236 -6.82 -18.66 -7.41
C GLU A 236 -5.94 -19.57 -8.27
N SER A 237 -4.64 -19.63 -7.96
CA SER A 237 -3.63 -20.47 -8.63
C SER A 237 -2.63 -21.02 -7.63
N ASP A 238 -1.86 -22.02 -8.05
CA ASP A 238 -0.65 -22.43 -7.34
C ASP A 238 0.38 -21.30 -7.39
N GLY A 239 1.19 -21.16 -6.34
CA GLY A 239 2.23 -20.13 -6.28
C GLY A 239 2.96 -20.11 -4.95
N GLU A 240 3.71 -19.05 -4.71
CA GLU A 240 4.43 -18.81 -3.45
C GLU A 240 4.07 -17.44 -2.90
N ILE A 241 3.87 -17.30 -1.58
CA ILE A 241 3.60 -16.03 -0.92
C ILE A 241 4.86 -15.17 -0.99
N VAL A 242 4.80 -14.03 -1.66
CA VAL A 242 5.94 -13.11 -1.81
C VAL A 242 5.79 -11.83 -1.02
N ARG A 243 4.60 -11.57 -0.52
CA ARG A 243 4.32 -10.41 0.34
C ARG A 243 3.07 -10.66 1.19
N LEU A 244 3.18 -10.37 2.47
CA LEU A 244 2.04 -10.15 3.36
C LEU A 244 1.88 -8.66 3.62
N GLY A 245 0.63 -8.18 3.65
CA GLY A 245 0.29 -6.83 4.06
C GLY A 245 0.25 -6.72 5.58
N GLU A 246 0.38 -5.50 6.07
CA GLU A 246 0.17 -5.22 7.49
C GLU A 246 -1.32 -5.35 7.85
N VAL A 247 -1.60 -5.99 8.98
CA VAL A 247 -2.95 -6.00 9.54
C VAL A 247 -3.23 -4.61 10.12
N PRO A 248 -4.29 -3.92 9.68
CA PRO A 248 -4.61 -2.60 10.22
C PRO A 248 -4.83 -2.64 11.73
N ARG A 249 -4.47 -1.59 12.45
CA ARG A 249 -4.68 -1.47 13.91
C ARG A 249 -6.15 -1.63 14.32
N SER A 250 -7.08 -1.35 13.41
CA SER A 250 -8.51 -1.61 13.62
C SER A 250 -8.85 -3.09 13.70
N GLY A 251 -7.96 -3.98 13.28
CA GLY A 251 -8.21 -5.41 13.12
C GLY A 251 -9.10 -5.77 11.92
N TYR A 252 -9.54 -4.80 11.11
CA TYR A 252 -10.43 -5.05 9.96
C TYR A 252 -9.70 -4.91 8.64
N LEU A 253 -9.80 -5.94 7.80
CA LEU A 253 -9.39 -5.91 6.40
C LEU A 253 -10.52 -5.31 5.56
N GLN A 254 -10.18 -4.35 4.70
CA GLN A 254 -11.15 -3.66 3.86
C GLN A 254 -11.38 -4.42 2.55
N ALA A 255 -12.61 -4.38 2.05
CA ALA A 255 -12.93 -4.91 0.72
C ALA A 255 -12.08 -4.23 -0.36
N ASP A 256 -11.67 -4.99 -1.37
CA ASP A 256 -10.87 -4.55 -2.52
C ASP A 256 -9.48 -3.98 -2.18
N GLU A 257 -9.04 -4.00 -0.90
CA GLU A 257 -7.68 -3.64 -0.52
C GLU A 257 -6.77 -4.89 -0.50
N PRO A 258 -5.67 -4.91 -1.27
CA PRO A 258 -4.76 -6.06 -1.28
C PRO A 258 -4.16 -6.33 0.10
N VAL A 259 -4.21 -7.59 0.53
CA VAL A 259 -3.70 -8.03 1.85
C VAL A 259 -2.52 -8.98 1.74
N LEU A 260 -2.30 -9.56 0.57
CA LEU A 260 -1.13 -10.40 0.30
C LEU A 260 -0.91 -10.53 -1.21
N ALA A 261 0.28 -11.00 -1.58
CA ALA A 261 0.66 -11.25 -2.96
C ALA A 261 1.23 -12.66 -3.13
N VAL A 262 0.78 -13.34 -4.19
CA VAL A 262 1.23 -14.68 -4.57
C VAL A 262 1.94 -14.61 -5.91
N ALA A 263 3.14 -15.19 -6.00
CA ALA A 263 3.92 -15.30 -7.21
C ALA A 263 3.61 -16.61 -7.93
N ASP A 264 3.30 -16.52 -9.22
CA ASP A 264 3.24 -17.66 -10.11
C ASP A 264 4.67 -17.99 -10.60
N MET A 265 5.28 -19.01 -10.00
CA MET A 265 6.67 -19.40 -10.29
C MET A 265 6.86 -20.00 -11.69
N THR A 266 5.78 -20.22 -12.43
CA THR A 266 5.82 -20.76 -13.79
C THR A 266 5.92 -19.67 -14.87
N GLN A 267 5.71 -18.40 -14.49
CA GLN A 267 5.72 -17.26 -15.40
C GLN A 267 6.71 -16.20 -14.93
N MET A 268 7.55 -15.72 -15.84
CA MET A 268 8.57 -14.72 -15.58
C MET A 268 8.31 -13.43 -16.35
N VAL A 269 8.60 -12.31 -15.70
CA VAL A 269 8.59 -10.97 -16.30
C VAL A 269 9.85 -10.22 -15.89
N LEU A 270 10.28 -9.28 -16.75
CA LEU A 270 11.31 -8.32 -16.41
C LEU A 270 10.67 -7.04 -15.90
N LYS A 271 11.01 -6.64 -14.70
CA LYS A 271 10.67 -5.33 -14.14
C LYS A 271 11.92 -4.46 -14.14
N SER A 272 11.85 -3.32 -14.82
CA SER A 272 12.95 -2.36 -14.89
C SER A 272 12.60 -1.03 -14.26
N ASP A 273 13.62 -0.19 -14.05
CA ASP A 273 13.41 1.23 -13.86
C ASP A 273 12.55 1.81 -15.00
N TYR A 274 11.82 2.88 -14.70
CA TYR A 274 10.86 3.45 -15.65
C TYR A 274 11.49 3.83 -16.98
N VAL A 275 10.93 3.31 -18.05
CA VAL A 275 11.28 3.67 -19.43
C VAL A 275 10.12 4.44 -20.06
N ASN A 276 10.39 5.63 -20.55
CA ASN A 276 9.35 6.45 -21.16
C ASN A 276 8.80 5.78 -22.44
N ASN A 277 7.47 5.69 -22.56
CA ASN A 277 6.77 5.09 -23.70
C ASN A 277 7.24 5.63 -25.05
N ASN A 278 7.52 6.94 -25.14
CA ASN A 278 7.98 7.56 -26.38
C ASN A 278 9.40 7.14 -26.74
N ARG A 279 10.26 6.86 -25.74
CA ARG A 279 11.62 6.35 -25.99
C ARG A 279 11.57 4.95 -26.60
N ILE A 280 10.70 4.08 -26.08
CA ILE A 280 10.49 2.75 -26.67
C ILE A 280 9.94 2.84 -28.10
N LYS A 281 8.92 3.69 -28.33
CA LYS A 281 8.34 3.85 -29.69
C LYS A 281 9.35 4.33 -30.72
N ASN A 282 10.33 5.13 -30.33
CA ASN A 282 11.36 5.68 -31.20
C ASN A 282 12.64 4.84 -31.25
N ALA A 283 12.68 3.74 -30.49
CA ALA A 283 13.85 2.86 -30.46
C ALA A 283 14.00 2.09 -31.76
N GLN A 284 15.26 1.97 -32.26
CA GLN A 284 15.63 1.07 -33.32
C GLN A 284 15.75 -0.37 -32.84
N GLU A 285 16.16 -0.52 -31.56
CA GLU A 285 16.35 -1.82 -30.94
C GLU A 285 16.07 -1.73 -29.42
N VAL A 286 15.35 -2.73 -28.87
CA VAL A 286 15.14 -2.92 -27.45
C VAL A 286 15.39 -4.39 -27.12
N TYR A 287 16.24 -4.65 -26.14
CA TYR A 287 16.55 -6.00 -25.70
C TYR A 287 16.91 -6.02 -24.21
N ALA A 288 16.87 -7.23 -23.61
CA ALA A 288 17.43 -7.47 -22.29
C ALA A 288 18.79 -8.15 -22.39
N LEU A 289 19.66 -7.83 -21.43
CA LEU A 289 20.86 -8.63 -21.15
C LEU A 289 20.68 -9.29 -19.79
N ILE A 290 20.86 -10.62 -19.78
CA ILE A 290 20.83 -11.46 -18.59
C ILE A 290 22.03 -12.40 -18.70
N ASP A 291 22.91 -12.42 -17.73
CA ASP A 291 24.16 -13.20 -17.74
C ASP A 291 24.97 -13.04 -19.04
N GLY A 292 25.09 -11.80 -19.51
CA GLY A 292 25.83 -11.48 -20.74
C GLY A 292 25.17 -11.98 -22.02
N LYS A 293 24.03 -12.65 -21.98
CA LYS A 293 23.27 -13.12 -23.14
C LYS A 293 22.12 -12.14 -23.45
N LYS A 294 21.94 -11.90 -24.76
CA LYS A 294 20.93 -10.98 -25.30
C LYS A 294 19.60 -11.72 -25.50
N TYR A 295 18.51 -11.15 -24.97
CA TYR A 295 17.16 -11.68 -25.11
C TYR A 295 16.25 -10.65 -25.76
N LYS A 296 15.38 -11.10 -26.67
CA LYS A 296 14.31 -10.25 -27.21
C LYS A 296 13.24 -10.01 -26.17
N VAL A 297 12.73 -8.78 -26.12
CA VAL A 297 11.70 -8.40 -25.15
C VAL A 297 10.52 -7.72 -25.83
N GLN A 298 9.35 -7.90 -25.24
CA GLN A 298 8.14 -7.19 -25.60
C GLN A 298 7.76 -6.25 -24.46
N TYR A 299 7.67 -4.96 -24.74
CA TYR A 299 7.31 -3.94 -23.76
C TYR A 299 5.80 -3.89 -23.54
N GLN A 300 5.38 -3.88 -22.27
CA GLN A 300 4.03 -3.56 -21.87
C GLN A 300 3.94 -2.07 -21.56
N ALA A 301 3.22 -1.32 -22.40
CA ALA A 301 3.06 0.12 -22.19
C ALA A 301 2.29 0.39 -20.89
N ILE A 302 2.86 1.25 -20.04
CA ILE A 302 2.20 1.71 -18.80
C ILE A 302 1.08 2.68 -19.15
N SER A 303 -0.11 2.47 -18.57
CA SER A 303 -1.23 3.42 -18.68
C SER A 303 -1.00 4.65 -17.81
N SER A 304 -1.70 5.75 -18.10
CA SER A 304 -1.62 6.97 -17.28
C SER A 304 -2.09 6.72 -15.85
N ASP A 305 -3.13 5.89 -15.68
CA ASP A 305 -3.69 5.57 -14.37
C ASP A 305 -2.73 4.69 -13.55
N GLU A 306 -2.08 3.74 -14.20
CA GLU A 306 -1.07 2.91 -13.56
C GLU A 306 0.16 3.73 -13.18
N TYR A 307 0.62 4.63 -14.06
CA TYR A 307 1.70 5.56 -13.75
C TYR A 307 1.34 6.44 -12.54
N ALA A 308 0.13 6.98 -12.50
CA ALA A 308 -0.34 7.80 -11.38
C ALA A 308 -0.41 7.00 -10.08
N ARG A 309 -0.88 5.75 -10.10
CA ARG A 309 -0.91 4.87 -8.92
C ARG A 309 0.49 4.58 -8.40
N GLN A 310 1.42 4.16 -9.25
CA GLN A 310 2.79 3.86 -8.85
C GLN A 310 3.55 5.09 -8.36
N SER A 311 3.31 6.27 -8.95
CA SER A 311 3.96 7.53 -8.55
C SER A 311 3.31 8.21 -7.35
N ALA A 312 2.16 7.73 -6.90
CA ALA A 312 1.49 8.27 -5.71
C ALA A 312 2.40 8.20 -4.49
N ASN A 313 2.35 9.22 -3.64
CA ASN A 313 3.15 9.32 -2.41
C ASN A 313 4.68 9.18 -2.60
N GLY A 314 5.20 9.53 -3.78
CA GLY A 314 6.63 9.43 -4.08
C GLY A 314 7.10 8.02 -4.44
N GLY A 315 6.18 7.10 -4.76
CA GLY A 315 6.49 5.75 -5.21
C GLY A 315 7.32 5.73 -6.51
N LYS A 316 8.16 4.72 -6.65
CA LYS A 316 8.97 4.52 -7.85
C LYS A 316 8.13 3.81 -8.92
N VAL A 317 8.16 4.35 -10.14
CA VAL A 317 7.47 3.75 -11.29
C VAL A 317 8.37 2.72 -11.96
N TYR A 318 7.80 1.60 -12.35
CA TYR A 318 8.52 0.50 -13.01
C TYR A 318 7.91 0.19 -14.39
N SER A 319 8.76 -0.25 -15.31
CA SER A 319 8.35 -0.74 -16.62
C SER A 319 8.38 -2.26 -16.69
N THR A 320 7.41 -2.84 -17.38
CA THR A 320 7.28 -4.30 -17.55
C THR A 320 7.66 -4.72 -18.95
N PHE A 321 8.48 -5.78 -19.04
CA PHE A 321 8.85 -6.41 -20.29
C PHE A 321 8.65 -7.93 -20.18
N TYR A 322 8.19 -8.54 -21.24
CA TYR A 322 8.08 -10.00 -21.37
C TYR A 322 9.22 -10.53 -22.23
N LEU A 323 9.83 -11.62 -21.82
CA LEU A 323 10.80 -12.34 -22.61
C LEU A 323 10.07 -13.00 -23.80
N ALA A 324 10.56 -12.75 -25.01
CA ALA A 324 9.92 -13.20 -26.26
C ALA A 324 10.67 -14.38 -26.93
N GLU A 325 11.47 -15.12 -26.16
CA GLU A 325 12.23 -16.28 -26.62
C GLU A 325 11.58 -17.58 -26.14
N GLU A 326 11.76 -18.67 -26.94
CA GLU A 326 11.20 -19.99 -26.63
C GLU A 326 12.02 -20.75 -25.57
N ASP A 327 13.34 -20.51 -25.50
CA ASP A 327 14.24 -21.15 -24.53
C ASP A 327 14.67 -20.17 -23.42
N LEU A 328 14.08 -20.31 -22.28
CA LEU A 328 14.39 -19.56 -21.06
C LEU A 328 15.02 -20.43 -19.97
N SER A 329 15.50 -21.62 -20.30
CA SER A 329 16.05 -22.59 -19.33
C SER A 329 17.26 -22.07 -18.53
N ALA A 330 17.95 -21.05 -19.03
CA ALA A 330 19.10 -20.42 -18.39
C ALA A 330 18.70 -19.17 -17.57
N VAL A 331 17.42 -18.80 -17.52
CA VAL A 331 16.94 -17.61 -16.82
C VAL A 331 16.22 -18.04 -15.54
N ASN A 332 16.62 -17.47 -14.42
CA ASN A 332 16.04 -17.77 -13.12
C ASN A 332 15.37 -16.54 -12.50
N ILE A 333 14.37 -16.78 -11.68
CA ILE A 333 13.77 -15.73 -10.84
C ILE A 333 14.84 -15.22 -9.87
N GLY A 334 14.98 -13.89 -9.80
CA GLY A 334 16.02 -13.22 -9.02
C GLY A 334 17.24 -12.80 -9.85
N ASP A 335 17.38 -13.28 -11.10
CA ASP A 335 18.47 -12.86 -11.96
C ASP A 335 18.46 -11.36 -12.22
N TYR A 336 19.64 -10.76 -12.15
CA TYR A 336 19.82 -9.37 -12.55
C TYR A 336 19.79 -9.26 -14.07
N ALA A 337 19.11 -8.25 -14.55
CA ALA A 337 19.02 -7.94 -15.97
C ALA A 337 19.21 -6.45 -16.20
N VAL A 338 19.48 -6.08 -17.44
CA VAL A 338 19.35 -4.69 -17.88
C VAL A 338 18.53 -4.63 -19.16
N ILE A 339 17.67 -3.62 -19.24
CA ILE A 339 16.97 -3.29 -20.49
C ILE A 339 17.79 -2.24 -21.23
N VAL A 340 18.16 -2.58 -22.45
CA VAL A 340 18.93 -1.70 -23.34
C VAL A 340 17.98 -1.15 -24.40
N VAL A 341 17.91 0.18 -24.49
CA VAL A 341 17.09 0.90 -25.47
C VAL A 341 18.02 1.70 -26.38
N ILE A 342 18.17 1.28 -27.61
CA ILE A 342 18.98 1.99 -28.62
C ILE A 342 18.04 2.78 -29.52
N THR A 343 18.06 4.10 -29.41
CA THR A 343 17.25 4.98 -30.25
C THR A 343 17.95 5.28 -31.57
N LYS A 344 19.28 5.32 -31.59
CA LYS A 344 20.08 5.53 -32.80
C LYS A 344 21.39 4.76 -32.74
N ARG A 345 21.73 4.14 -33.82
CA ARG A 345 23.01 3.47 -34.03
C ARG A 345 23.57 3.90 -35.37
N TYR A 346 24.76 4.49 -35.37
CA TYR A 346 25.50 4.86 -36.54
C TYR A 346 26.84 4.13 -36.48
N GLN A 347 27.09 3.25 -37.48
CA GLN A 347 28.30 2.45 -37.54
C GLN A 347 29.26 3.03 -38.56
N ASN A 348 30.57 2.98 -38.25
CA ASN A 348 31.65 3.39 -39.14
C ASN A 348 31.49 4.85 -39.62
N VAL A 349 31.16 5.80 -38.77
CA VAL A 349 31.04 7.19 -39.15
C VAL A 349 32.28 8.00 -38.75
N LEU A 350 32.76 8.85 -39.66
CA LEU A 350 33.82 9.78 -39.33
C LEU A 350 33.28 10.81 -38.32
N SER A 351 33.97 10.97 -37.21
CA SER A 351 33.51 11.85 -36.14
C SER A 351 34.64 12.59 -35.44
N ILE A 352 34.30 13.77 -34.88
CA ILE A 352 35.21 14.62 -34.15
C ILE A 352 34.56 15.06 -32.84
N PRO A 353 35.31 15.48 -31.82
CA PRO A 353 34.74 16.01 -30.60
C PRO A 353 33.83 17.20 -30.89
N LYS A 354 32.64 17.21 -30.32
CA LYS A 354 31.69 18.34 -30.43
C LYS A 354 32.28 19.65 -30.00
N GLY A 355 33.15 19.65 -28.99
CA GLY A 355 33.86 20.85 -28.50
C GLY A 355 34.89 21.43 -29.45
N SER A 356 35.29 20.70 -30.51
CA SER A 356 36.17 21.23 -31.56
C SER A 356 35.43 22.03 -32.64
N ILE A 357 34.07 21.89 -32.67
CA ILE A 357 33.25 22.52 -33.71
C ILE A 357 32.89 23.94 -33.27
N ARG A 358 33.15 24.87 -34.17
CA ARG A 358 32.79 26.28 -34.04
C ARG A 358 31.73 26.63 -35.08
N LYS A 359 30.97 27.68 -34.82
CA LYS A 359 29.93 28.15 -35.75
C LYS A 359 30.06 29.67 -35.95
N ASP A 360 29.88 30.12 -37.17
CA ASP A 360 29.73 31.50 -37.55
C ASP A 360 28.64 31.65 -38.62
N GLU A 361 28.55 32.82 -39.26
CA GLU A 361 27.56 33.13 -40.30
C GLU A 361 27.69 32.24 -41.53
N MET A 362 28.88 31.66 -41.79
CA MET A 362 29.16 30.76 -42.91
C MET A 362 28.92 29.26 -42.58
N GLY A 363 28.53 28.95 -41.33
CA GLY A 363 28.20 27.59 -40.89
C GLY A 363 29.15 26.97 -39.86
N SER A 364 29.26 25.67 -39.84
CA SER A 364 30.14 24.94 -38.92
C SER A 364 31.55 24.80 -39.48
N PHE A 365 32.56 25.03 -38.65
CA PHE A 365 33.94 24.88 -39.01
C PHE A 365 34.77 24.39 -37.84
N VAL A 366 35.98 23.88 -38.16
CA VAL A 366 37.02 23.47 -37.19
C VAL A 366 38.34 24.12 -37.56
N TYR A 367 39.30 24.13 -36.64
CA TYR A 367 40.69 24.40 -36.95
C TYR A 367 41.44 23.06 -37.09
N ARG A 368 41.84 22.71 -38.33
CA ARG A 368 42.69 21.56 -38.61
C ARG A 368 44.15 21.95 -38.40
N TYR A 369 44.89 21.10 -37.72
CA TYR A 369 46.31 21.30 -37.46
C TYR A 369 47.11 20.50 -38.50
N GLU A 370 47.91 21.21 -39.29
CA GLU A 370 48.74 20.65 -40.34
C GLU A 370 50.02 21.47 -40.45
N ASP A 371 51.20 20.83 -40.52
CA ASP A 371 52.52 21.44 -40.65
C ASP A 371 52.80 22.60 -39.68
N GLY A 372 52.43 22.45 -38.42
CA GLY A 372 52.63 23.49 -37.38
C GLY A 372 51.66 24.66 -37.41
N LYS A 373 50.64 24.62 -38.28
CA LYS A 373 49.66 25.70 -38.46
C LYS A 373 48.23 25.21 -38.22
N SER A 374 47.40 26.09 -37.70
CA SER A 374 45.96 25.87 -37.57
C SER A 374 45.24 26.45 -38.76
N ILE A 375 44.63 25.62 -39.57
CA ILE A 375 43.92 26.02 -40.80
C ILE A 375 42.42 25.86 -40.55
N ARG A 376 41.65 26.95 -40.81
CA ARG A 376 40.18 26.88 -40.75
C ARG A 376 39.65 26.01 -41.89
N VAL A 377 38.82 25.00 -41.53
CA VAL A 377 38.14 24.11 -42.47
C VAL A 377 36.65 24.13 -42.18
N ASN A 378 35.85 24.49 -43.22
CA ASN A 378 34.40 24.36 -43.11
C ASN A 378 33.97 22.89 -43.18
N ILE A 379 33.05 22.49 -42.31
CA ILE A 379 32.60 21.09 -42.22
C ILE A 379 31.09 21.00 -42.34
N SER A 380 30.64 19.88 -42.88
CA SER A 380 29.23 19.43 -42.76
C SER A 380 29.13 18.43 -41.66
N THR A 381 28.12 18.59 -40.82
CA THR A 381 27.93 17.74 -39.66
C THR A 381 26.60 16.95 -39.72
N GLY A 382 26.60 15.71 -39.26
CA GLY A 382 25.43 14.87 -39.10
C GLY A 382 25.02 14.67 -37.67
N PHE A 383 24.85 13.41 -37.26
CA PHE A 383 24.42 13.06 -35.90
C PHE A 383 25.45 13.45 -34.85
N SER A 384 24.96 13.91 -33.70
CA SER A 384 25.79 14.11 -32.51
C SER A 384 25.22 13.30 -31.34
N ASP A 385 26.09 12.54 -30.71
CA ASP A 385 25.74 11.80 -29.48
C ASP A 385 25.88 12.65 -28.21
N GLY A 386 26.20 13.94 -28.38
CA GLY A 386 26.43 14.89 -27.26
C GLY A 386 27.91 15.12 -26.98
N THR A 387 28.79 14.21 -27.30
CA THR A 387 30.24 14.28 -27.09
C THR A 387 31.00 14.36 -28.40
N TYR A 388 30.66 13.48 -29.36
CA TYR A 388 31.18 13.50 -30.74
C TYR A 388 30.06 13.93 -31.69
N THR A 389 30.50 14.41 -32.84
CA THR A 389 29.62 14.80 -33.93
C THR A 389 30.14 14.17 -35.18
N GLU A 390 29.27 13.51 -35.93
CA GLU A 390 29.53 13.00 -37.25
C GLU A 390 29.93 14.11 -38.20
N VAL A 391 30.98 13.89 -39.00
CA VAL A 391 31.41 14.76 -40.10
C VAL A 391 31.06 14.09 -41.39
N THR A 392 30.11 14.71 -42.12
CA THR A 392 29.68 14.24 -43.43
C THR A 392 30.45 14.84 -44.60
N GLY A 393 31.30 15.85 -44.32
CA GLY A 393 32.14 16.47 -45.33
C GLY A 393 33.09 17.51 -44.70
N GLY A 394 34.22 17.73 -45.37
CA GLY A 394 35.24 18.74 -45.02
C GLY A 394 36.45 18.19 -44.27
N LEU A 395 36.41 16.94 -43.75
CA LEU A 395 37.54 16.27 -43.11
C LEU A 395 37.70 14.85 -43.65
N SER A 396 38.88 14.33 -43.47
CA SER A 396 39.26 12.95 -43.72
C SER A 396 39.69 12.25 -42.41
N GLU A 397 39.66 10.92 -42.38
CA GLU A 397 40.19 10.15 -41.25
C GLU A 397 41.68 10.50 -41.04
N GLY A 398 42.07 10.72 -39.78
CA GLY A 398 43.43 11.14 -39.41
C GLY A 398 43.66 12.64 -39.37
N ASP A 399 42.75 13.48 -39.88
CA ASP A 399 42.86 14.94 -39.76
C ASP A 399 42.85 15.38 -38.28
N LYS A 400 43.86 16.14 -37.87
CA LYS A 400 43.99 16.63 -36.50
C LYS A 400 43.18 17.90 -36.30
N VAL A 401 42.18 17.89 -35.46
CA VAL A 401 41.35 19.05 -35.14
C VAL A 401 41.70 19.60 -33.77
N LEU A 402 41.79 20.93 -33.69
CA LEU A 402 42.10 21.66 -32.44
C LEU A 402 41.00 21.40 -31.44
N TYR A 403 41.35 20.80 -30.29
CA TYR A 403 40.42 20.51 -29.19
C TYR A 403 41.11 20.72 -27.86
N SER A 404 40.63 21.71 -27.08
CA SER A 404 41.11 22.02 -25.73
C SER A 404 40.24 21.23 -24.71
N GLY A 405 40.72 20.16 -24.16
CA GLY A 405 39.98 19.43 -23.10
C GLY A 405 40.19 17.92 -23.10
N ALA A 406 41.03 17.39 -24.00
CA ALA A 406 41.37 15.98 -23.92
C ALA A 406 42.30 15.69 -22.72
N ALA A 407 41.88 14.83 -21.84
CA ALA A 407 42.80 14.24 -20.85
C ALA A 407 43.84 13.45 -21.61
N LYS A 408 45.15 13.56 -21.23
CA LYS A 408 46.21 12.76 -21.89
C LYS A 408 46.26 11.38 -21.18
N PRO A 409 45.91 10.27 -21.87
CA PRO A 409 46.02 8.94 -21.27
C PRO A 409 47.50 8.54 -21.15
N ASN A 410 47.79 7.68 -20.21
CA ASN A 410 49.09 7.06 -20.11
C ASN A 410 49.18 5.92 -21.14
N ALA A 411 49.74 6.19 -22.35
CA ALA A 411 49.85 5.24 -23.43
C ALA A 411 50.89 4.14 -23.18
N GLU A 412 51.74 4.27 -22.16
CA GLU A 412 52.73 3.25 -21.78
C GLU A 412 52.14 2.19 -20.86
N ASN A 413 51.07 2.54 -20.11
CA ASN A 413 50.39 1.63 -19.20
C ASN A 413 49.04 1.24 -19.79
N THR A 414 48.94 -0.01 -20.27
CA THR A 414 47.72 -0.51 -20.92
C THR A 414 47.12 -1.71 -20.21
N PHE A 415 45.82 -1.89 -20.35
CA PHE A 415 45.08 -3.08 -19.95
C PHE A 415 44.46 -3.74 -21.15
N THR A 416 44.58 -5.07 -21.26
CA THR A 416 43.83 -5.84 -22.23
C THR A 416 42.49 -6.22 -21.67
N LEU A 417 41.41 -5.84 -22.35
CA LEU A 417 40.03 -6.12 -21.90
C LEU A 417 39.77 -7.64 -21.96
N LYS A 418 39.18 -8.14 -20.89
CA LYS A 418 38.77 -9.53 -20.74
C LYS A 418 37.31 -9.62 -20.33
N LYS A 419 36.71 -10.73 -20.68
CA LYS A 419 35.39 -11.09 -20.13
C LYS A 419 35.55 -11.68 -18.73
N GLY A 420 34.58 -11.45 -17.89
CA GLY A 420 34.54 -11.92 -16.52
C GLY A 420 33.14 -11.82 -15.92
N GLU A 421 33.08 -12.20 -14.67
CA GLU A 421 31.90 -12.05 -13.83
C GLU A 421 31.93 -10.65 -13.17
N PHE A 422 30.85 -9.90 -13.37
CA PHE A 422 30.60 -8.64 -12.66
C PHE A 422 29.58 -8.90 -11.57
N HIS A 423 29.83 -8.36 -10.38
CA HIS A 423 28.84 -8.31 -9.30
C HIS A 423 29.01 -7.06 -8.45
N THR A 424 27.97 -6.74 -7.70
CA THR A 424 27.99 -5.72 -6.66
C THR A 424 27.84 -6.41 -5.31
N ASN A 425 28.65 -6.04 -4.32
CA ASN A 425 28.56 -6.59 -2.99
C ASN A 425 27.45 -5.86 -2.20
N PHE A 426 26.64 -6.64 -1.51
CA PHE A 426 25.71 -6.18 -0.51
C PHE A 426 26.20 -6.61 0.86
N GLU A 427 26.19 -5.72 1.82
CA GLU A 427 26.47 -6.00 3.21
C GLU A 427 25.67 -5.03 4.08
N ASN A 428 24.85 -5.57 4.98
CA ASN A 428 24.15 -4.76 5.99
C ASN A 428 23.85 -5.59 7.23
N ARG A 429 23.60 -4.90 8.36
CA ARG A 429 23.16 -5.53 9.61
C ARG A 429 21.67 -5.81 9.56
N ALA A 430 21.26 -6.85 10.29
CA ALA A 430 19.90 -7.36 10.23
C ALA A 430 19.40 -7.80 11.61
N GLU A 431 18.09 -7.84 11.78
CA GLU A 431 17.44 -8.30 13.00
C GLU A 431 16.54 -9.52 12.75
N LEU A 432 16.33 -10.31 13.81
CA LEU A 432 15.44 -11.45 13.77
C LEU A 432 13.97 -10.99 13.79
N THR A 433 13.13 -11.54 12.93
CA THR A 433 11.71 -11.23 12.86
C THR A 433 10.87 -12.44 12.46
N TYR A 434 9.55 -12.27 12.48
CA TYR A 434 8.57 -13.23 11.99
C TYR A 434 7.65 -12.54 10.97
N SER A 435 6.84 -13.31 10.24
CA SER A 435 6.00 -12.76 9.16
C SER A 435 4.96 -11.76 9.62
N THR A 436 4.39 -11.98 10.82
CA THR A 436 3.37 -11.09 11.40
C THR A 436 3.60 -10.96 12.89
N ASP A 437 3.35 -9.77 13.41
CA ASP A 437 3.38 -9.48 14.83
C ASP A 437 2.19 -8.62 15.25
N MET A 438 1.92 -8.60 16.54
CA MET A 438 0.94 -7.72 17.15
C MET A 438 1.36 -7.31 18.56
N GLU A 439 1.07 -6.08 18.95
CA GLU A 439 1.22 -5.66 20.34
C GLU A 439 0.12 -6.28 21.21
N VAL A 440 0.52 -6.97 22.27
CA VAL A 440 -0.38 -7.33 23.35
C VAL A 440 -0.42 -6.18 24.33
N VAL A 441 -1.59 -5.59 24.48
CA VAL A 441 -1.78 -4.36 25.24
C VAL A 441 -2.53 -4.61 26.55
N ASN A 442 -2.47 -3.65 27.45
CA ASN A 442 -3.28 -3.64 28.67
C ASN A 442 -4.78 -3.56 28.30
N PRO A 443 -5.58 -4.60 28.59
CA PRO A 443 -6.99 -4.64 28.23
C PRO A 443 -7.91 -3.85 29.22
N VAL A 444 -7.34 -3.32 30.30
CA VAL A 444 -8.10 -2.63 31.36
C VAL A 444 -8.43 -1.21 30.93
N GLU A 445 -9.71 -0.91 30.81
CA GLU A 445 -10.20 0.42 30.46
C GLU A 445 -10.54 1.29 31.66
N ASN A 446 -10.93 0.66 32.77
CA ASN A 446 -11.39 1.34 33.99
C ASN A 446 -10.41 1.09 35.16
N GLY A 447 -10.04 2.13 35.88
CA GLY A 447 -9.08 2.03 36.98
C GLY A 447 -7.62 2.28 36.55
N THR A 448 -6.70 2.19 37.51
CA THR A 448 -5.27 2.35 37.27
C THR A 448 -4.60 0.98 37.34
N THR A 449 -3.92 0.58 36.26
CA THR A 449 -3.22 -0.68 36.17
C THR A 449 -1.75 -0.51 36.54
N TYR A 450 -1.23 -1.35 37.42
CA TYR A 450 0.17 -1.42 37.83
C TYR A 450 0.77 -2.75 37.37
N PHE A 451 1.87 -2.70 36.64
CA PHE A 451 2.61 -3.89 36.22
C PHE A 451 3.27 -4.58 37.42
N GLN A 452 3.23 -5.90 37.48
CA GLN A 452 3.85 -6.69 38.57
C GLN A 452 5.05 -7.47 38.06
N GLU A 453 4.85 -8.39 37.18
CA GLU A 453 5.92 -9.23 36.61
C GLU A 453 5.47 -9.89 35.31
N PHE A 454 6.42 -10.21 34.46
CA PHE A 454 6.22 -11.09 33.32
C PHE A 454 6.15 -12.55 33.76
N LYS A 455 5.33 -13.35 33.07
CA LYS A 455 5.23 -14.82 33.25
C LYS A 455 5.76 -15.59 32.04
N VAL A 456 6.25 -14.88 31.05
CA VAL A 456 6.84 -15.40 29.82
C VAL A 456 8.27 -14.90 29.65
N THR A 457 9.00 -15.54 28.76
CA THR A 457 10.33 -15.16 28.32
C THR A 457 10.38 -14.88 26.82
N LEU A 458 11.41 -14.20 26.36
CA LEU A 458 11.62 -13.95 24.94
C LEU A 458 11.67 -15.27 24.16
N PHE A 459 11.04 -15.32 22.99
CA PHE A 459 10.89 -16.50 22.11
C PHE A 459 10.16 -17.69 22.72
N GLN A 460 9.46 -17.49 23.82
CA GLN A 460 8.58 -18.52 24.37
C GLN A 460 7.33 -18.66 23.50
N HIS A 461 6.98 -19.92 23.17
CA HIS A 461 5.68 -20.24 22.59
C HIS A 461 4.59 -20.12 23.65
N VAL A 462 3.51 -19.47 23.29
CA VAL A 462 2.31 -19.29 24.14
C VAL A 462 1.06 -19.67 23.37
N ASN A 463 0.09 -20.24 24.08
CA ASN A 463 -1.23 -20.51 23.51
C ASN A 463 -2.19 -19.39 23.92
N LYS A 464 -3.29 -19.22 23.15
CA LYS A 464 -4.37 -18.31 23.50
C LYS A 464 -4.85 -18.54 24.93
N GLY A 465 -4.79 -17.49 25.74
CA GLY A 465 -5.18 -17.54 27.15
C GLY A 465 -4.03 -17.76 28.14
N ASP A 466 -2.82 -18.08 27.68
CA ASP A 466 -1.65 -18.18 28.55
C ASP A 466 -1.33 -16.81 29.17
N VAL A 467 -0.92 -16.83 30.45
CA VAL A 467 -0.63 -15.61 31.19
C VAL A 467 0.71 -15.03 30.74
N ILE A 468 0.68 -13.84 30.15
CA ILE A 468 1.86 -13.08 29.72
C ILE A 468 2.45 -12.28 30.88
N ALA A 469 1.59 -11.55 31.61
CA ALA A 469 2.01 -10.72 32.71
C ALA A 469 0.98 -10.70 33.82
N THR A 470 1.43 -10.46 35.06
CA THR A 470 0.54 -10.16 36.18
C THR A 470 0.46 -8.67 36.40
N VAL A 471 -0.74 -8.20 36.75
CA VAL A 471 -1.05 -6.81 37.00
C VAL A 471 -1.86 -6.64 38.27
N ARG A 472 -1.81 -5.45 38.87
CA ARG A 472 -2.69 -5.03 39.95
C ARG A 472 -3.52 -3.85 39.47
N VAL A 473 -4.84 -3.96 39.54
CA VAL A 473 -5.75 -2.88 39.14
C VAL A 473 -6.27 -2.17 40.38
N GLU A 474 -6.07 -0.88 40.48
CA GLU A 474 -6.67 -0.02 41.46
C GLU A 474 -8.01 0.50 40.93
N ALA A 475 -9.10 0.03 41.56
CA ALA A 475 -10.46 0.29 41.14
C ALA A 475 -10.86 1.75 41.32
N ASP A 476 -11.49 2.37 40.33
CA ASP A 476 -12.27 3.61 40.53
C ASP A 476 -13.62 3.28 41.14
N GLN A 477 -13.59 3.09 42.47
CA GLN A 477 -14.76 2.75 43.26
C GLN A 477 -15.85 3.85 43.19
N LEU A 478 -15.46 5.12 43.02
CA LEU A 478 -16.40 6.24 42.92
C LEU A 478 -17.19 6.18 41.59
N ALA A 479 -16.52 5.86 40.48
CA ALA A 479 -17.18 5.69 39.18
C ALA A 479 -18.16 4.52 39.20
N LEU A 480 -17.75 3.38 39.79
CA LEU A 480 -18.61 2.20 39.93
C LEU A 480 -19.87 2.56 40.77
N THR A 481 -19.72 3.18 41.96
CA THR A 481 -20.82 3.57 42.80
C THR A 481 -21.79 4.56 42.12
N ARG A 482 -21.24 5.47 41.30
CA ARG A 482 -22.08 6.37 40.47
C ARG A 482 -22.96 5.61 39.49
N ASN A 483 -22.38 4.65 38.80
CA ASN A 483 -23.13 3.86 37.81
C ASN A 483 -24.15 2.93 38.49
N GLU A 484 -23.82 2.32 39.61
CA GLU A 484 -24.76 1.53 40.40
C GLU A 484 -25.93 2.37 40.92
N THR A 485 -25.68 3.59 41.47
CA THR A 485 -26.73 4.52 41.90
C THR A 485 -27.57 4.99 40.69
N ARG A 486 -26.95 5.21 39.53
CA ARG A 486 -27.68 5.59 38.32
C ARG A 486 -28.59 4.45 37.83
N LEU A 487 -28.13 3.22 37.89
CA LEU A 487 -28.93 2.05 37.56
C LEU A 487 -30.13 1.91 38.47
N GLU A 488 -29.94 2.04 39.81
CA GLU A 488 -30.99 1.95 40.79
C GLU A 488 -32.08 3.02 40.53
N ARG A 489 -31.70 4.28 40.39
CA ARG A 489 -32.61 5.37 40.07
C ARG A 489 -33.36 5.20 38.75
N LEU A 490 -32.66 4.70 37.72
CA LEU A 490 -33.30 4.49 36.42
C LEU A 490 -34.28 3.32 36.48
N THR A 491 -33.94 2.26 37.20
CA THR A 491 -34.82 1.10 37.39
C THR A 491 -36.08 1.50 38.20
N GLU A 492 -35.93 2.31 39.29
CA GLU A 492 -37.04 2.82 40.04
C GLU A 492 -37.98 3.72 39.20
N ARG A 493 -37.41 4.62 38.39
CA ARG A 493 -38.19 5.43 37.45
C ARG A 493 -38.94 4.60 36.42
N PHE A 494 -38.31 3.55 35.92
CA PHE A 494 -38.91 2.62 34.96
C PHE A 494 -40.09 1.86 35.56
N GLU A 495 -39.93 1.34 36.77
CA GLU A 495 -41.04 0.66 37.47
C GLU A 495 -42.20 1.61 37.81
N ASN A 496 -41.89 2.85 38.22
CA ASN A 496 -42.90 3.86 38.46
C ASN A 496 -43.61 4.23 37.15
N TYR A 497 -42.89 4.44 36.06
CA TYR A 497 -43.47 4.73 34.76
C TYR A 497 -44.43 3.63 34.28
N LYS A 498 -44.04 2.36 34.40
CA LYS A 498 -44.94 1.24 34.08
C LYS A 498 -46.19 1.20 34.92
N LYS A 499 -46.06 1.51 36.21
CA LYS A 499 -47.19 1.52 37.16
C LYS A 499 -48.14 2.68 36.90
N GLU A 500 -47.63 3.88 36.63
CA GLU A 500 -48.40 5.08 36.39
C GLU A 500 -49.14 5.05 35.03
N ASN A 501 -48.62 4.32 34.06
CA ASN A 501 -49.17 4.23 32.70
C ASN A 501 -49.63 2.79 32.35
N GLU A 502 -50.08 2.01 33.33
CA GLU A 502 -50.50 0.62 33.14
C GLU A 502 -51.73 0.49 32.23
N GLU A 503 -52.58 1.54 32.19
CA GLU A 503 -53.77 1.59 31.33
C GLU A 503 -53.39 1.79 29.85
N ASP A 504 -52.24 2.43 29.58
CA ASP A 504 -51.74 2.78 28.24
C ASP A 504 -50.73 1.75 27.68
N LYS A 505 -50.61 0.58 28.26
CA LYS A 505 -49.59 -0.42 27.94
C LYS A 505 -49.59 -0.91 26.47
N ASP A 506 -50.71 -0.75 25.76
CA ASP A 506 -50.87 -1.15 24.38
C ASP A 506 -50.67 0.04 23.42
N GLU A 507 -50.42 1.25 23.93
CA GLU A 507 -50.15 2.43 23.14
C GLU A 507 -48.70 2.49 22.66
N GLU A 508 -48.50 2.96 21.40
CA GLU A 508 -47.18 2.97 20.73
C GLU A 508 -46.15 3.78 21.54
N TYR A 509 -46.54 4.93 22.11
CA TYR A 509 -45.62 5.75 22.91
C TYR A 509 -45.19 5.07 24.22
N PHE A 510 -46.05 4.24 24.82
CA PHE A 510 -45.69 3.47 26.01
C PHE A 510 -44.67 2.38 25.65
N ILE A 511 -44.90 1.65 24.55
CA ILE A 511 -44.01 0.59 24.07
C ILE A 511 -42.63 1.18 23.75
N GLU A 512 -42.60 2.33 23.07
CA GLU A 512 -41.32 3.03 22.76
C GLU A 512 -40.58 3.48 23.99
N ALA A 513 -41.31 4.07 24.97
CA ALA A 513 -40.72 4.49 26.23
C ALA A 513 -40.16 3.31 27.07
N VAL A 514 -40.90 2.21 27.13
CA VAL A 514 -40.45 0.98 27.80
C VAL A 514 -39.16 0.46 27.18
N LYS A 515 -39.11 0.38 25.85
CA LYS A 515 -37.92 -0.04 25.12
C LYS A 515 -36.73 0.90 25.41
N ASN A 516 -36.94 2.20 25.41
CA ASN A 516 -35.89 3.18 25.72
C ASN A 516 -35.33 3.00 27.13
N TYR A 517 -36.19 2.76 28.13
CA TYR A 517 -35.75 2.48 29.50
C TYR A 517 -34.97 1.15 29.57
N GLU A 518 -35.43 0.11 28.90
CA GLU A 518 -34.75 -1.19 28.85
C GLU A 518 -33.36 -1.09 28.22
N ASP A 519 -33.24 -0.38 27.10
CA ASP A 519 -31.96 -0.16 26.41
C ASP A 519 -30.99 0.63 27.31
N GLN A 520 -31.41 1.68 27.98
CA GLN A 520 -30.58 2.44 28.92
C GLN A 520 -30.16 1.61 30.14
N ILE A 521 -31.07 0.80 30.70
CA ILE A 521 -30.77 -0.10 31.83
C ILE A 521 -29.76 -1.14 31.40
N LYS A 522 -29.90 -1.68 30.20
CA LYS A 522 -28.98 -2.65 29.63
C LYS A 522 -27.58 -2.07 29.47
N GLU A 523 -27.46 -0.87 28.86
CA GLU A 523 -26.18 -0.19 28.65
C GLU A 523 -25.45 0.08 29.98
N ILE A 524 -26.18 0.54 31.03
CA ILE A 524 -25.57 0.78 32.34
C ILE A 524 -25.15 -0.53 33.00
N LYS A 525 -25.94 -1.59 32.87
CA LYS A 525 -25.58 -2.94 33.39
C LYS A 525 -24.31 -3.48 32.71
N GLU A 526 -24.19 -3.33 31.41
CA GLU A 526 -23.00 -3.72 30.65
C GLU A 526 -21.78 -2.92 31.10
N THR A 527 -21.93 -1.59 31.29
CA THR A 527 -20.86 -0.73 31.80
C THR A 527 -20.41 -1.18 33.20
N ILE A 528 -21.34 -1.46 34.11
CA ILE A 528 -21.02 -1.96 35.47
C ILE A 528 -20.33 -3.32 35.42
N ALA A 529 -20.80 -4.22 34.55
CA ALA A 529 -20.21 -5.55 34.40
C ALA A 529 -18.76 -5.43 33.88
N LYS A 530 -18.52 -4.54 32.92
CA LYS A 530 -17.17 -4.25 32.39
C LYS A 530 -16.27 -3.66 33.48
N GLN A 531 -16.73 -2.66 34.25
CA GLN A 531 -15.97 -2.10 35.36
C GLN A 531 -15.60 -3.16 36.40
N LYS A 532 -16.54 -4.04 36.79
CA LYS A 532 -16.28 -5.11 37.74
C LYS A 532 -15.28 -6.13 37.20
N LYS A 533 -15.36 -6.45 35.90
CA LYS A 533 -14.40 -7.32 35.21
C LYS A 533 -13.00 -6.68 35.20
N ASP A 534 -12.89 -5.41 34.84
CA ASP A 534 -11.62 -4.68 34.82
C ASP A 534 -10.97 -4.67 36.21
N PHE A 535 -11.75 -4.39 37.26
CA PHE A 535 -11.25 -4.35 38.65
C PHE A 535 -10.84 -5.73 39.18
N ALA A 536 -11.39 -6.81 38.64
CA ALA A 536 -11.00 -8.17 38.97
C ALA A 536 -9.82 -8.69 38.12
N THR A 537 -9.36 -7.92 37.14
CA THR A 537 -8.26 -8.31 36.26
C THR A 537 -6.94 -8.33 37.02
N THR A 538 -6.28 -9.48 37.07
CA THR A 538 -4.98 -9.66 37.69
C THR A 538 -3.90 -10.13 36.71
N THR A 539 -4.28 -10.42 35.48
CA THR A 539 -3.40 -10.96 34.44
C THR A 539 -3.70 -10.37 33.07
N ILE A 540 -2.65 -10.21 32.27
CA ILE A 540 -2.74 -9.99 30.83
C ILE A 540 -2.42 -11.33 30.19
N VAL A 541 -3.27 -11.77 29.25
CA VAL A 541 -3.18 -13.08 28.62
C VAL A 541 -2.92 -12.96 27.12
N ALA A 542 -2.37 -14.00 26.51
CA ALA A 542 -2.16 -14.09 25.07
C ALA A 542 -3.53 -14.10 24.34
N PRO A 543 -3.78 -13.19 23.39
CA PRO A 543 -5.03 -13.15 22.64
C PRO A 543 -5.14 -14.25 21.58
N LYS A 544 -4.01 -14.79 21.14
CA LYS A 544 -3.87 -15.88 20.17
C LYS A 544 -2.65 -16.72 20.48
N ASP A 545 -2.49 -17.86 19.79
CA ASP A 545 -1.26 -18.64 19.81
C ASP A 545 -0.14 -17.86 19.12
N GLY A 546 1.11 -18.07 19.54
CA GLY A 546 2.25 -17.40 18.92
C GLY A 546 3.54 -17.46 19.74
N VAL A 547 4.53 -16.67 19.34
CA VAL A 547 5.86 -16.56 19.93
C VAL A 547 6.09 -15.16 20.47
N ILE A 548 6.61 -15.03 21.68
CA ILE A 548 6.97 -13.72 22.29
C ILE A 548 8.20 -13.16 21.56
N LEU A 549 8.00 -12.20 20.67
CA LEU A 549 9.06 -11.61 19.87
C LEU A 549 9.80 -10.48 20.61
N TYR A 550 9.08 -9.72 21.41
CA TYR A 550 9.64 -8.60 22.16
C TYR A 550 8.91 -8.41 23.48
N MET A 551 9.64 -7.97 24.50
CA MET A 551 9.11 -7.61 25.82
C MET A 551 9.47 -6.17 26.12
N TYR A 552 8.45 -5.34 26.37
CA TYR A 552 8.68 -3.93 26.73
C TYR A 552 9.33 -3.83 28.12
N GLU A 553 10.22 -2.86 28.30
CA GLU A 553 10.85 -2.60 29.61
C GLU A 553 9.79 -2.00 30.56
N LEU A 554 9.32 -2.83 31.48
CA LEU A 554 8.32 -2.44 32.48
C LEU A 554 8.89 -2.73 33.89
N GLU A 555 8.94 -1.70 34.72
CA GLU A 555 9.35 -1.85 36.12
C GLU A 555 8.15 -2.28 36.98
N LYS A 556 8.41 -3.10 37.99
CA LYS A 556 7.40 -3.49 38.96
C LYS A 556 6.76 -2.25 39.62
N GLU A 557 5.43 -2.25 39.79
CA GLU A 557 4.62 -1.13 40.27
C GLU A 557 4.62 0.11 39.36
N SER A 558 5.18 0.04 38.14
CA SER A 558 4.99 1.09 37.16
C SER A 558 3.55 1.12 36.63
N ILE A 559 3.05 2.32 36.33
CA ILE A 559 1.70 2.49 35.78
C ILE A 559 1.70 2.06 34.31
N LEU A 560 0.91 1.05 34.03
CA LEU A 560 0.64 0.60 32.68
C LEU A 560 -0.57 1.38 32.11
N ARG A 561 -0.30 2.19 31.09
CA ARG A 561 -1.36 3.01 30.46
C ARG A 561 -2.42 2.12 29.83
N ARG A 562 -3.64 2.68 29.68
CA ARG A 562 -4.67 2.07 28.84
C ARG A 562 -4.09 1.80 27.45
N GLU A 563 -4.33 0.60 26.91
CA GLU A 563 -3.77 0.16 25.62
C GLU A 563 -2.22 0.24 25.56
N GLY A 564 -1.55 0.33 26.72
CA GLY A 564 -0.09 0.29 26.80
C GLY A 564 0.43 -1.09 26.42
N ALA A 565 1.37 -1.15 25.47
CA ALA A 565 1.95 -2.40 25.02
C ALA A 565 2.79 -3.07 26.12
N VAL A 566 2.69 -4.38 26.21
CA VAL A 566 3.40 -5.24 27.19
C VAL A 566 4.41 -6.14 26.49
N VAL A 567 3.99 -6.83 25.44
CA VAL A 567 4.86 -7.65 24.58
C VAL A 567 4.43 -7.51 23.13
N ILE A 568 5.32 -7.88 22.20
CA ILE A 568 4.98 -8.16 20.82
C ILE A 568 4.87 -9.68 20.68
N LEU A 569 3.72 -10.14 20.17
CA LEU A 569 3.41 -11.54 19.90
C LEU A 569 3.40 -11.75 18.40
N ALA A 570 4.32 -12.57 17.89
CA ALA A 570 4.33 -12.99 16.50
C ALA A 570 3.51 -14.26 16.30
N ASP A 571 2.89 -14.41 15.12
CA ASP A 571 2.27 -15.69 14.75
C ASP A 571 3.34 -16.80 14.70
N GLU A 572 2.94 -18.04 14.99
CA GLU A 572 3.76 -19.19 14.68
C GLU A 572 3.92 -19.30 13.16
N GLY A 573 5.05 -18.88 12.67
CA GLY A 573 5.33 -18.79 11.25
C GLY A 573 6.80 -18.99 10.95
N THR A 574 7.15 -18.70 9.73
CA THR A 574 8.52 -18.82 9.26
C THR A 574 9.38 -17.73 9.91
N CYS A 575 10.56 -18.11 10.39
CA CYS A 575 11.53 -17.22 10.98
C CYS A 575 12.36 -16.53 9.89
N TYR A 576 12.58 -15.23 10.03
CA TYR A 576 13.32 -14.42 9.09
C TYR A 576 14.40 -13.60 9.79
N VAL A 577 15.38 -13.17 8.98
CA VAL A 577 16.25 -12.07 9.31
C VAL A 577 15.85 -10.90 8.42
N GLU A 578 15.47 -9.77 9.02
CA GLU A 578 15.06 -8.56 8.31
C GLU A 578 16.24 -7.61 8.15
N VAL A 579 16.47 -7.15 6.92
CA VAL A 579 17.59 -6.27 6.56
C VAL A 579 17.10 -5.08 5.75
N GLU A 580 17.57 -3.88 6.09
CA GLU A 580 17.30 -2.67 5.31
C GLU A 580 18.02 -2.73 3.95
N ASP A 581 17.27 -2.50 2.85
CA ASP A 581 17.79 -2.43 1.49
C ASP A 581 17.19 -1.24 0.73
N SER A 582 17.50 -0.03 1.18
CA SER A 582 17.06 1.24 0.59
C SER A 582 17.51 1.38 -0.88
N SER A 583 18.58 0.71 -1.28
CA SER A 583 19.11 0.70 -2.64
C SER A 583 18.43 -0.32 -3.57
N GLN A 584 17.50 -1.12 -3.05
CA GLN A 584 16.80 -2.19 -3.79
C GLN A 584 17.75 -3.14 -4.53
N MET A 585 18.83 -3.54 -3.86
CA MET A 585 19.85 -4.42 -4.41
C MET A 585 19.45 -5.89 -4.33
N LEU A 586 18.73 -6.25 -3.26
CA LEU A 586 18.25 -7.61 -3.02
C LEU A 586 16.94 -7.85 -3.79
N GLN A 587 16.92 -8.90 -4.58
CA GLN A 587 15.73 -9.31 -5.32
C GLN A 587 15.17 -10.61 -4.76
N TYR A 588 13.85 -10.79 -4.86
CA TYR A 588 13.19 -12.03 -4.50
C TYR A 588 13.88 -13.24 -5.15
N GLY A 589 14.16 -14.27 -4.36
CA GLY A 589 14.87 -15.48 -4.82
C GLY A 589 16.38 -15.41 -4.78
N ASN A 590 16.98 -14.22 -4.58
CA ASN A 590 18.45 -14.15 -4.42
C ASN A 590 18.91 -15.01 -3.25
N THR A 591 20.06 -15.66 -3.39
CA THR A 591 20.75 -16.33 -2.30
C THR A 591 21.76 -15.37 -1.67
N VAL A 592 21.63 -15.17 -0.38
CA VAL A 592 22.54 -14.34 0.44
C VAL A 592 23.07 -15.16 1.61
N MET A 593 24.15 -14.70 2.21
CA MET A 593 24.73 -15.33 3.40
C MET A 593 24.27 -14.56 4.65
N VAL A 594 23.67 -15.27 5.59
CA VAL A 594 23.36 -14.75 6.93
C VAL A 594 24.48 -15.15 7.87
N GLY A 595 25.22 -14.13 8.32
CA GLY A 595 26.32 -14.28 9.29
C GLY A 595 25.83 -14.04 10.71
N TYR A 596 26.28 -14.88 11.65
CA TYR A 596 26.01 -14.75 13.09
C TYR A 596 27.14 -15.34 13.91
N THR A 597 27.13 -15.02 15.20
CA THR A 597 28.08 -15.63 16.17
C THR A 597 27.32 -16.70 16.96
N ASP A 598 27.79 -17.93 16.94
CA ASP A 598 27.20 -19.03 17.70
C ASP A 598 27.42 -18.90 19.22
N VAL A 599 26.78 -19.77 20.00
CA VAL A 599 26.87 -19.77 21.47
C VAL A 599 28.30 -20.05 21.98
N GLN A 600 29.18 -20.59 21.16
CA GLN A 600 30.58 -20.83 21.48
C GLN A 600 31.48 -19.63 21.10
N GLY A 601 30.95 -18.59 20.48
CA GLY A 601 31.67 -17.40 20.03
C GLY A 601 32.32 -17.54 18.65
N ASN A 602 31.99 -18.57 17.86
CA ASN A 602 32.49 -18.73 16.50
C ASN A 602 31.59 -18.02 15.47
N ALA A 603 32.24 -17.39 14.49
CA ALA A 603 31.51 -16.81 13.36
C ALA A 603 30.96 -17.93 12.45
N GLN A 604 29.67 -17.89 12.18
CA GLN A 604 28.94 -18.81 11.30
C GLN A 604 28.35 -18.03 10.12
N GLN A 605 28.17 -18.71 9.00
CA GLN A 605 27.45 -18.17 7.83
C GLN A 605 26.58 -19.27 7.22
N ILE A 606 25.33 -18.94 6.94
CA ILE A 606 24.36 -19.85 6.31
C ILE A 606 23.77 -19.24 5.04
N PRO A 607 23.64 -20.01 3.96
CA PRO A 607 22.97 -19.54 2.75
C PRO A 607 21.45 -19.49 2.97
N CYS A 608 20.87 -18.33 2.71
CA CYS A 608 19.45 -18.06 2.89
C CYS A 608 18.88 -17.42 1.63
N LYS A 609 17.57 -17.51 1.43
CA LYS A 609 16.88 -16.88 0.28
C LYS A 609 16.17 -15.60 0.70
N VAL A 610 16.20 -14.61 -0.18
CA VAL A 610 15.35 -13.43 -0.06
C VAL A 610 13.90 -13.84 -0.35
N ALA A 611 13.04 -13.72 0.66
CA ALA A 611 11.64 -14.18 0.60
C ALA A 611 10.66 -13.07 0.21
N THR A 612 11.03 -11.80 0.36
CA THR A 612 10.17 -10.66 0.01
C THR A 612 10.50 -10.09 -1.36
N MET A 613 9.49 -9.71 -2.11
CA MET A 613 9.68 -8.90 -3.31
C MET A 613 9.98 -7.44 -2.95
N ALA A 614 10.86 -6.81 -3.74
CA ALA A 614 10.97 -5.36 -3.75
C ALA A 614 9.61 -4.72 -4.12
N LYS A 615 9.42 -3.42 -3.80
CA LYS A 615 8.23 -2.60 -4.13
C LYS A 615 7.92 -2.48 -5.64
N ILE A 616 8.13 -3.52 -6.41
CA ILE A 616 8.06 -3.48 -7.86
C ILE A 616 6.64 -3.82 -8.32
N GLY A 617 5.80 -2.80 -8.47
CA GLY A 617 4.46 -2.95 -9.06
C GLY A 617 3.42 -3.61 -8.15
N LEU A 618 3.66 -3.63 -6.83
CA LEU A 618 2.66 -4.02 -5.83
C LEU A 618 1.95 -2.79 -5.31
N SER A 619 0.61 -2.86 -5.20
CA SER A 619 -0.23 -1.76 -4.72
C SER A 619 -0.41 -1.77 -3.19
N MET A 620 0.09 -2.81 -2.52
CA MET A 620 -0.04 -2.97 -1.07
C MET A 620 0.74 -1.93 -0.30
N GLY A 621 0.04 -1.11 0.45
CA GLY A 621 0.42 -0.22 1.56
C GLY A 621 1.78 0.50 1.56
N LEU A 622 2.10 1.16 2.66
CA LEU A 622 3.43 1.71 2.93
C LEU A 622 4.42 0.55 3.12
N GLN A 623 5.21 0.31 2.10
CA GLN A 623 6.21 -0.74 2.13
C GLN A 623 7.52 -0.17 2.67
N THR A 624 8.09 -0.83 3.66
CA THR A 624 9.46 -0.58 4.12
C THR A 624 10.44 -1.02 3.04
N ASP A 625 11.64 -0.45 3.05
CA ASP A 625 12.75 -0.91 2.18
C ASP A 625 13.38 -2.20 2.73
N ASP A 626 12.82 -2.73 3.83
CA ASP A 626 13.30 -3.92 4.49
C ASP A 626 12.98 -5.18 3.70
N LYS A 627 13.95 -6.10 3.69
CA LYS A 627 13.84 -7.41 3.04
C LYS A 627 13.88 -8.50 4.09
N LYS A 628 12.97 -9.46 3.99
CA LYS A 628 12.97 -10.66 4.83
C LYS A 628 13.78 -11.76 4.16
N ILE A 629 14.75 -12.25 4.89
CA ILE A 629 15.63 -13.33 4.49
C ILE A 629 15.18 -14.59 5.21
N LEU A 630 14.67 -15.57 4.48
CA LEU A 630 14.11 -16.80 5.04
C LEU A 630 15.21 -17.66 5.67
N ILE A 631 15.06 -17.96 6.95
CA ILE A 631 15.92 -18.90 7.65
C ILE A 631 15.47 -20.32 7.34
N PRO A 632 16.33 -21.22 6.85
CA PRO A 632 16.00 -22.62 6.66
C PRO A 632 15.51 -23.27 7.96
N ALA A 633 14.44 -24.06 7.90
CA ALA A 633 13.79 -24.63 9.08
C ALA A 633 14.73 -25.44 9.99
N ASP A 634 15.73 -26.11 9.39
CA ASP A 634 16.76 -26.88 10.12
C ASP A 634 17.80 -26.01 10.83
N ARG A 635 17.80 -24.68 10.59
CA ARG A 635 18.74 -23.72 11.19
C ARG A 635 18.10 -22.75 12.16
N VAL A 636 16.77 -22.78 12.29
CA VAL A 636 16.02 -21.84 13.14
C VAL A 636 16.46 -21.96 14.60
N GLU A 637 16.62 -23.17 15.12
CA GLU A 637 17.04 -23.40 16.51
C GLU A 637 18.42 -22.79 16.78
N ASP A 638 19.41 -22.98 15.90
CA ASP A 638 20.76 -22.42 16.02
C ASP A 638 20.72 -20.89 16.06
N ILE A 639 19.89 -20.28 15.22
CA ILE A 639 19.73 -18.81 15.11
C ILE A 639 19.09 -18.26 16.39
N LEU A 640 18.05 -18.90 16.92
CA LEU A 640 17.38 -18.49 18.17
C LEU A 640 18.32 -18.59 19.36
N GLN A 641 19.09 -19.67 19.47
CA GLN A 641 20.08 -19.83 20.53
C GLN A 641 21.18 -18.77 20.46
N ALA A 642 21.69 -18.46 19.26
CA ALA A 642 22.65 -17.40 19.05
C ALA A 642 22.07 -16.02 19.41
N TYR A 643 20.82 -15.77 19.07
CA TYR A 643 20.13 -14.53 19.43
C TYR A 643 19.97 -14.38 20.96
N LEU A 644 19.57 -15.43 21.67
CA LEU A 644 19.37 -15.41 23.12
C LEU A 644 20.70 -15.28 23.90
N ALA A 645 21.80 -15.82 23.36
CA ALA A 645 23.12 -15.76 23.99
C ALA A 645 23.79 -14.38 23.89
N GLY A 646 23.32 -13.51 23.01
CA GLY A 646 23.91 -12.17 22.82
C GLY A 646 23.36 -11.11 23.77
N ASP A 647 23.87 -9.90 23.63
CA ASP A 647 23.46 -8.75 24.44
C ASP A 647 22.07 -8.26 24.07
N TRP A 648 21.19 -8.07 25.03
CA TRP A 648 19.78 -7.73 24.83
C TRP A 648 19.52 -6.38 24.14
N TRP A 649 20.49 -5.45 24.18
CA TRP A 649 20.40 -4.13 23.52
C TRP A 649 20.79 -4.13 22.04
N ASP A 650 21.47 -5.19 21.53
CA ASP A 650 21.84 -5.30 20.12
C ASP A 650 20.84 -6.18 19.36
N ARG A 651 19.82 -5.57 18.77
CA ARG A 651 18.86 -6.25 17.91
C ARG A 651 19.47 -6.67 16.57
N TYR A 652 20.43 -5.87 16.07
CA TYR A 652 21.06 -6.07 14.76
C TYR A 652 22.30 -6.96 14.85
N ARG A 653 22.15 -8.17 15.36
CA ARG A 653 23.25 -9.12 15.59
C ARG A 653 23.65 -9.93 14.38
N PHE A 654 22.79 -9.93 13.37
CA PHE A 654 23.02 -10.66 12.15
C PHE A 654 23.63 -9.74 11.10
N THR A 655 24.37 -10.35 10.16
CA THR A 655 24.86 -9.66 8.96
C THR A 655 24.33 -10.39 7.74
N VAL A 656 23.82 -9.64 6.77
CA VAL A 656 23.43 -10.18 5.47
C VAL A 656 24.47 -9.73 4.46
N THR A 657 25.12 -10.69 3.82
CA THR A 657 26.13 -10.43 2.78
C THR A 657 25.80 -11.21 1.52
N GLY A 658 26.13 -10.66 0.35
CA GLY A 658 25.89 -11.36 -0.89
C GLY A 658 26.47 -10.65 -2.10
N SER A 659 26.80 -11.43 -3.13
CA SER A 659 27.08 -10.91 -4.46
C SER A 659 25.75 -10.78 -5.20
N VAL A 660 25.37 -9.55 -5.49
CA VAL A 660 24.10 -9.20 -6.12
C VAL A 660 24.33 -8.46 -7.43
N ARG A 661 23.30 -8.33 -8.26
CA ARG A 661 23.40 -7.74 -9.59
C ARG A 661 24.52 -8.40 -10.41
N THR A 662 24.60 -9.72 -10.32
CA THR A 662 25.62 -10.52 -11.01
C THR A 662 25.34 -10.52 -12.50
N MET A 663 26.41 -10.42 -13.29
CA MET A 663 26.38 -10.48 -14.75
C MET A 663 27.61 -11.24 -15.24
N ASP A 664 27.40 -12.40 -15.79
CA ASP A 664 28.49 -13.27 -16.28
C ASP A 664 28.91 -12.97 -17.71
N ASN A 665 30.13 -13.38 -18.03
CA ASN A 665 30.67 -13.34 -19.41
C ASN A 665 30.61 -11.95 -20.08
N VAL A 666 30.71 -10.87 -19.30
CA VAL A 666 30.70 -9.47 -19.77
C VAL A 666 32.11 -8.91 -19.87
N VAL A 667 32.33 -7.98 -20.80
CA VAL A 667 33.61 -7.28 -20.93
C VAL A 667 33.78 -6.33 -19.74
N MET A 668 34.91 -6.48 -19.03
CA MET A 668 35.22 -5.74 -17.83
C MET A 668 36.23 -4.63 -18.13
N VAL A 669 35.95 -3.40 -17.73
CA VAL A 669 36.82 -2.23 -17.91
C VAL A 669 37.26 -1.73 -16.53
N PRO A 670 38.55 -1.69 -16.20
CA PRO A 670 39.00 -1.13 -14.93
C PRO A 670 38.55 0.30 -14.76
N ARG A 671 37.96 0.63 -13.61
CA ARG A 671 37.44 1.97 -13.31
C ARG A 671 38.53 3.05 -13.43
N SER A 672 39.77 2.70 -13.15
CA SER A 672 40.91 3.59 -13.30
C SER A 672 41.23 3.98 -14.76
N ALA A 673 40.67 3.30 -15.74
CA ALA A 673 40.84 3.62 -17.18
C ALA A 673 39.63 4.35 -17.77
N VAL A 674 38.51 4.47 -17.05
CA VAL A 674 37.26 5.04 -17.57
C VAL A 674 37.19 6.53 -17.29
N TYR A 675 36.89 7.31 -18.30
CA TYR A 675 36.61 8.74 -18.23
C TYR A 675 35.11 8.98 -18.39
N ASP A 676 34.59 10.05 -17.78
CA ASP A 676 33.21 10.47 -17.94
C ASP A 676 33.16 11.89 -18.55
N ASN A 677 32.26 12.07 -19.50
CA ASN A 677 31.99 13.37 -20.09
C ASN A 677 30.47 13.59 -20.20
N GLY A 678 29.91 14.24 -19.19
CA GLY A 678 28.49 14.58 -19.15
C GLY A 678 27.56 13.34 -19.09
N GLY A 679 27.96 12.30 -18.35
CA GLY A 679 27.23 11.05 -18.19
C GLY A 679 27.47 10.01 -19.29
N LYS A 680 28.45 10.26 -20.17
CA LYS A 680 28.88 9.27 -21.17
C LYS A 680 30.30 8.79 -20.85
N THR A 681 30.45 7.49 -20.73
CA THR A 681 31.71 6.83 -20.41
C THR A 681 32.54 6.56 -21.66
N TYR A 682 33.85 6.77 -21.58
CA TYR A 682 34.79 6.49 -22.64
C TYR A 682 36.13 6.01 -22.10
N VAL A 683 36.89 5.37 -22.93
CA VAL A 683 38.27 4.94 -22.73
C VAL A 683 39.15 5.37 -23.89
N TYR A 684 40.45 5.37 -23.69
CA TYR A 684 41.42 5.49 -24.77
C TYR A 684 41.88 4.10 -25.20
N VAL A 685 41.57 3.71 -26.44
CA VAL A 685 41.95 2.43 -27.04
C VAL A 685 43.23 2.63 -27.83
N LYS A 686 44.21 1.76 -27.59
CA LYS A 686 45.46 1.69 -28.35
C LYS A 686 45.32 0.63 -29.46
N ASP A 687 45.49 1.04 -30.70
CA ASP A 687 45.42 0.13 -31.84
C ASP A 687 46.78 -0.62 -32.05
N LYS A 688 46.77 -1.58 -32.96
CA LYS A 688 47.96 -2.40 -33.32
C LYS A 688 49.13 -1.56 -33.81
N ASN A 689 48.92 -0.36 -34.26
CA ASN A 689 49.96 0.58 -34.74
C ASN A 689 50.44 1.53 -33.63
N GLY A 690 49.95 1.37 -32.41
CA GLY A 690 50.27 2.21 -31.28
C GLY A 690 49.51 3.55 -31.25
N ILE A 691 48.55 3.72 -32.16
CA ILE A 691 47.72 4.94 -32.20
C ILE A 691 46.66 4.85 -31.11
N VAL A 692 46.55 5.91 -30.30
CA VAL A 692 45.57 6.01 -29.21
C VAL A 692 44.36 6.80 -29.68
N LYS A 693 43.19 6.16 -29.61
CA LYS A 693 41.90 6.75 -30.00
C LYS A 693 40.91 6.71 -28.85
N THR A 694 40.09 7.75 -28.71
CA THR A 694 38.97 7.75 -27.79
C THR A 694 37.87 6.82 -28.28
N GLN A 695 37.40 5.92 -27.45
CA GLN A 695 36.27 5.03 -27.73
C GLN A 695 35.21 5.13 -26.65
N PHE A 696 34.01 5.53 -27.07
CA PHE A 696 32.84 5.53 -26.18
C PHE A 696 32.26 4.12 -26.04
N PHE A 697 31.68 3.84 -24.89
CA PHE A 697 31.00 2.60 -24.67
C PHE A 697 29.73 2.83 -23.83
N VAL A 698 28.77 1.94 -23.99
CA VAL A 698 27.57 1.89 -23.18
C VAL A 698 27.86 0.98 -22.01
N SER A 699 27.83 1.53 -20.79
CA SER A 699 28.02 0.76 -19.56
C SER A 699 26.69 0.21 -19.09
N GLY A 700 26.67 -1.02 -18.59
CA GLY A 700 25.52 -1.63 -17.90
C GLY A 700 25.52 -1.36 -16.41
N GLY A 701 26.65 -0.91 -15.85
CA GLY A 701 26.82 -0.60 -14.44
C GLY A 701 28.29 -0.61 -14.05
N TYR A 702 28.56 -0.29 -12.79
CA TYR A 702 29.90 -0.30 -12.22
C TYR A 702 29.88 -0.70 -10.74
N ASN A 703 31.00 -1.22 -10.27
CA ASN A 703 31.32 -1.41 -8.87
C ASN A 703 32.59 -0.62 -8.50
N ASP A 704 33.19 -0.89 -7.36
CA ASP A 704 34.38 -0.18 -6.90
C ASP A 704 35.60 -0.34 -7.81
N SER A 705 35.67 -1.44 -8.55
CA SER A 705 36.84 -1.81 -9.35
C SER A 705 36.62 -1.72 -10.86
N TYR A 706 35.44 -2.03 -11.35
CA TYR A 706 35.16 -2.20 -12.77
C TYR A 706 33.84 -1.56 -13.22
N TYR A 707 33.81 -1.17 -14.51
CA TYR A 707 32.60 -1.05 -15.32
C TYR A 707 32.44 -2.31 -16.14
N TRP A 708 31.19 -2.74 -16.39
CA TRP A 708 30.92 -3.76 -17.40
C TRP A 708 30.26 -3.14 -18.63
N VAL A 709 30.53 -3.72 -19.79
CA VAL A 709 30.22 -3.15 -21.10
C VAL A 709 29.00 -3.82 -21.71
N VAL A 710 28.04 -2.99 -22.15
CA VAL A 710 26.89 -3.40 -22.97
C VAL A 710 27.22 -3.33 -24.45
N GLU A 711 27.78 -2.20 -24.90
CA GLU A 711 28.10 -1.92 -26.30
C GLU A 711 29.37 -1.05 -26.42
N GLY A 712 30.10 -1.16 -27.54
CA GLY A 712 31.15 -0.24 -27.89
C GLY A 712 32.57 -0.72 -27.63
N LEU A 713 32.79 -1.74 -26.78
CA LEU A 713 34.09 -2.35 -26.52
C LEU A 713 33.98 -3.86 -26.59
N THR A 714 35.07 -4.52 -27.04
CA THR A 714 35.15 -5.97 -27.19
C THR A 714 36.35 -6.54 -26.44
N GLU A 715 36.26 -7.84 -26.12
CA GLU A 715 37.38 -8.57 -25.54
C GLU A 715 38.62 -8.48 -26.43
N GLY A 716 39.78 -8.36 -25.81
CA GLY A 716 41.07 -8.28 -26.51
C GLY A 716 41.50 -6.86 -26.90
N MET A 717 40.64 -5.85 -26.77
CA MET A 717 41.06 -4.46 -27.00
C MET A 717 42.06 -4.03 -25.91
N GLU A 718 43.09 -3.25 -26.30
CA GLU A 718 44.01 -2.61 -25.39
C GLU A 718 43.51 -1.20 -25.07
N ILE A 719 43.36 -0.89 -23.76
CA ILE A 719 42.98 0.43 -23.28
C ILE A 719 44.07 1.05 -22.40
N CYS A 720 44.23 2.35 -22.51
CA CYS A 720 45.21 3.10 -21.71
C CYS A 720 44.69 3.39 -20.30
N SER A 721 45.57 3.39 -19.30
CA SER A 721 45.27 3.89 -17.97
C SER A 721 45.12 5.42 -17.98
N LYS A 722 44.49 5.97 -16.92
CA LYS A 722 44.51 7.43 -16.63
C LYS A 722 45.90 7.93 -16.36
#